data_0ce3a834c67e5d146ba466e3a7f07370
#
_entry.id   0ce3a834c67e5d146ba466e3a7f07370
#
_cell.length_a   1.000
_cell.length_b   1.000
_cell.length_c   1.000
_cell.angle_alpha   90.00
_cell.angle_beta   90.00
_cell.angle_gamma   90.00
#
_symmetry.space_group_name_H-M   'P 1'
#
loop_
_entity.id
_entity.type
_entity.pdbx_description
1 polymer ?
#
loop_
_entity_poly.entity_id
_entity_poly.type
_entity_poly.pdbx_seq_one_letter_code
_entity_poly.pdbx_strand_id
1 'polypeptide(L)'
;MVLNWNEIKSRALLFSKTWADASNEDSEAKPFWLDFFEIFGITNKRVATFELHVKKLGGAQGFVDLFWPGVLLVEHKSRGKNLDDAVDQAIGYLHNLPERDLPQLVVVCDFARFRVRHMATGETVDFELQHLHKYVKLFGLLAGYKVQEIQAEDPVNIKAAERMGRLHDALKASGYTGHALEVLLVRLLFCLFADDTGIFQPSQSFRDFIEERTASDGSDLGSGLGRLFQVLNTHESQRNKNIDEQLNQFAYINGRLFEETLPMADFSTAMREALLDACGLDWSAISPAIFGSLFQSIMDDKARRNLGAHYTSETNILKLIKPLFLDELHAEFERIKGNRNKLFEFHKKLRQLTFFDPACGCGNFLVISYRELRELELKVLRADHDLSAHKGQLAVDVQGLIGVNVDQFFGIEIEEFPAQIAQVALWLVDHQMNLRVSVEFGMYFARIPLISAPGIRNANALRLDWNEVLPAERCSYVLGNPPFLGKQYQTPAQKADLARVVHDIKGAGVLDFVCGWYILAARYLKGTSSRAAFVSTNSITQGEQVAVLWGEMQRLHMHTHFAHRTFQWTNEASGKAAVHCVIVGFGAEDPAVKTIYEYEDIKGPPHAVTAKRINAYLVDAPNVLLKKRRIPICAVPDVTYGSKPTDGGSLLLNSAEKDALIKAEPQAEKWIRKFLGADEFINNTTRWCLWLVDCSPRDVRLMPEVMKRVQAVREMRLASTDKQTQIDAGKSSLFQKIRQPSTNYLLIPLHSSENRQYVPLGFCNSEVICGNANSMLADATLFHFGIMTSAMHNAFMRFTCGRLESRFRYSNT
;
A
#
# COMPACT_ATOMS: atom_id res chain seq x y z
N MET A 1 -15.98 -5.04 22.68
CA MET A 1 -14.60 -5.32 22.22
C MET A 1 -14.74 -6.27 21.04
N VAL A 2 -14.28 -5.90 19.85
CA VAL A 2 -14.36 -6.78 18.68
C VAL A 2 -13.41 -7.97 18.91
N LEU A 3 -13.93 -9.18 18.78
CA LEU A 3 -13.16 -10.41 18.98
C LEU A 3 -12.16 -10.59 17.83
N ASN A 4 -10.97 -11.06 18.14
CA ASN A 4 -10.01 -11.41 17.10
C ASN A 4 -10.37 -12.74 16.41
N TRP A 5 -9.88 -12.96 15.18
CA TRP A 5 -10.22 -14.15 14.40
C TRP A 5 -9.79 -15.48 15.04
N ASN A 6 -8.72 -15.49 15.81
CA ASN A 6 -8.29 -16.73 16.50
C ASN A 6 -9.26 -17.11 17.62
N GLU A 7 -9.80 -16.13 18.32
CA GLU A 7 -10.81 -16.35 19.33
C GLU A 7 -12.14 -16.79 18.70
N ILE A 8 -12.56 -16.12 17.60
CA ILE A 8 -13.76 -16.52 16.83
C ILE A 8 -13.60 -17.97 16.33
N LYS A 9 -12.45 -18.36 15.77
CA LYS A 9 -12.18 -19.72 15.34
C LYS A 9 -12.25 -20.74 16.49
N SER A 10 -11.71 -20.39 17.66
CA SER A 10 -11.75 -21.25 18.84
C SER A 10 -13.18 -21.46 19.34
N ARG A 11 -13.98 -20.39 19.36
CA ARG A 11 -15.40 -20.47 19.71
C ARG A 11 -16.22 -21.26 18.68
N ALA A 12 -15.92 -21.11 17.37
CA ALA A 12 -16.54 -21.88 16.30
C ALA A 12 -16.24 -23.38 16.41
N LEU A 13 -15.03 -23.77 16.81
CA LEU A 13 -14.67 -25.16 17.08
C LEU A 13 -15.45 -25.75 18.26
N LEU A 14 -15.63 -24.99 19.33
CA LEU A 14 -16.43 -25.39 20.49
C LEU A 14 -17.91 -25.53 20.10
N PHE A 15 -18.46 -24.54 19.43
CA PHE A 15 -19.81 -24.54 18.90
C PHE A 15 -20.09 -25.78 18.03
N SER A 16 -19.18 -26.07 17.08
CA SER A 16 -19.34 -27.25 16.20
C SER A 16 -19.38 -28.58 16.95
N LYS A 17 -18.69 -28.68 18.09
CA LYS A 17 -18.74 -29.87 18.96
C LYS A 17 -20.03 -29.92 19.78
N THR A 18 -20.47 -28.80 20.31
CA THR A 18 -21.69 -28.70 21.12
C THR A 18 -22.93 -29.09 20.34
N TRP A 19 -23.00 -28.67 19.06
CA TRP A 19 -24.17 -28.85 18.21
C TRP A 19 -24.06 -30.02 17.21
N ALA A 20 -23.06 -30.90 17.38
CA ALA A 20 -22.79 -32.00 16.44
C ALA A 20 -23.97 -32.96 16.26
N ASP A 21 -24.75 -33.22 17.29
CA ASP A 21 -25.84 -34.20 17.31
C ASP A 21 -27.24 -33.54 17.17
N ALA A 22 -27.33 -32.19 17.07
CA ALA A 22 -28.61 -31.50 16.94
C ALA A 22 -29.33 -31.86 15.63
N SER A 23 -30.63 -32.00 15.65
CA SER A 23 -31.43 -32.47 14.52
C SER A 23 -32.86 -31.92 14.44
N ASN A 24 -33.40 -31.39 15.54
CA ASN A 24 -34.78 -30.96 15.62
C ASN A 24 -34.92 -29.44 15.51
N GLU A 25 -35.51 -29.00 14.39
CA GLU A 25 -35.73 -27.60 14.06
C GLU A 25 -36.59 -26.87 15.12
N ASP A 26 -37.69 -27.46 15.50
CA ASP A 26 -38.69 -26.80 16.37
C ASP A 26 -38.14 -26.49 17.78
N SER A 27 -37.26 -27.32 18.31
CA SER A 27 -36.77 -27.18 19.70
C SER A 27 -35.34 -26.63 19.77
N GLU A 28 -34.51 -26.85 18.73
CA GLU A 28 -33.09 -26.60 18.81
C GLU A 28 -32.62 -25.40 17.92
N ALA A 29 -33.38 -25.00 16.89
CA ALA A 29 -32.92 -23.96 15.95
C ALA A 29 -32.67 -22.60 16.63
N LYS A 30 -33.56 -22.17 17.52
CA LYS A 30 -33.42 -20.88 18.21
C LYS A 30 -32.22 -20.82 19.17
N PRO A 31 -31.99 -21.82 20.06
CA PRO A 31 -30.77 -21.89 20.85
C PRO A 31 -29.52 -21.98 20.01
N PHE A 32 -29.55 -22.78 18.93
CA PHE A 32 -28.42 -22.90 17.98
C PHE A 32 -27.99 -21.54 17.44
N TRP A 33 -28.91 -20.72 16.95
CA TRP A 33 -28.56 -19.40 16.40
C TRP A 33 -28.13 -18.40 17.47
N LEU A 34 -28.62 -18.49 18.68
CA LEU A 34 -28.17 -17.67 19.79
C LEU A 34 -26.71 -17.98 20.14
N ASP A 35 -26.36 -19.25 20.25
CA ASP A 35 -24.97 -19.69 20.48
C ASP A 35 -24.07 -19.38 19.27
N PHE A 36 -24.62 -19.47 18.04
CA PHE A 36 -23.90 -19.08 16.84
C PHE A 36 -23.47 -17.59 16.88
N PHE A 37 -24.36 -16.71 17.33
CA PHE A 37 -24.04 -15.30 17.49
C PHE A 37 -22.99 -15.04 18.59
N GLU A 38 -22.96 -15.87 19.61
CA GLU A 38 -21.95 -15.76 20.68
C GLU A 38 -20.53 -16.06 20.17
N ILE A 39 -20.37 -16.83 19.07
CA ILE A 39 -19.09 -17.03 18.39
C ILE A 39 -18.48 -15.67 18.03
N PHE A 40 -19.30 -14.74 17.58
CA PHE A 40 -18.92 -13.40 17.12
C PHE A 40 -19.01 -12.32 18.21
N GLY A 41 -19.26 -12.72 19.46
CA GLY A 41 -19.34 -11.81 20.60
C GLY A 41 -20.67 -11.08 20.73
N ILE A 42 -21.70 -11.52 20.03
CA ILE A 42 -23.05 -10.92 20.08
C ILE A 42 -23.84 -11.60 21.21
N THR A 43 -24.02 -10.88 22.29
CA THR A 43 -24.78 -11.35 23.48
C THR A 43 -26.15 -10.70 23.61
N ASN A 44 -26.44 -9.66 22.81
CA ASN A 44 -27.70 -8.96 22.83
C ASN A 44 -28.77 -9.70 22.01
N LYS A 45 -29.73 -10.32 22.72
CA LYS A 45 -30.83 -11.11 22.11
C LYS A 45 -31.84 -10.28 21.28
N ARG A 46 -31.68 -8.96 21.18
CA ARG A 46 -32.59 -8.06 20.46
C ARG A 46 -32.07 -7.61 19.09
N VAL A 47 -30.92 -8.10 18.62
CA VAL A 47 -30.34 -7.68 17.33
C VAL A 47 -31.02 -8.31 16.10
N ALA A 48 -31.67 -9.47 16.29
CA ALA A 48 -32.40 -10.18 15.26
C ALA A 48 -33.80 -10.57 15.69
N THR A 49 -34.72 -10.63 14.75
CA THR A 49 -36.13 -11.07 14.99
C THR A 49 -36.24 -12.52 14.55
N PHE A 50 -36.71 -13.37 15.44
CA PHE A 50 -37.09 -14.75 15.15
C PHE A 50 -38.55 -14.81 14.69
N GLU A 51 -38.84 -15.71 13.72
CA GLU A 51 -40.19 -15.96 13.21
C GLU A 51 -40.87 -14.67 12.66
N LEU A 52 -40.14 -13.93 11.79
CA LEU A 52 -40.70 -12.73 11.19
C LEU A 52 -41.79 -13.08 10.17
N HIS A 53 -42.98 -12.52 10.32
CA HIS A 53 -44.07 -12.63 9.35
C HIS A 53 -43.74 -11.83 8.05
N VAL A 54 -43.65 -12.49 6.91
CA VAL A 54 -43.42 -11.84 5.61
C VAL A 54 -44.45 -12.34 4.59
N LYS A 55 -44.97 -11.44 3.76
CA LYS A 55 -45.82 -11.82 2.61
C LYS A 55 -44.96 -12.32 1.46
N LYS A 56 -45.27 -13.52 0.95
CA LYS A 56 -44.61 -14.06 -0.25
C LYS A 56 -45.14 -13.38 -1.54
N LEU A 57 -44.33 -13.44 -2.60
CA LEU A 57 -44.80 -13.13 -3.97
C LEU A 57 -46.04 -14.02 -4.27
N GLY A 58 -47.23 -13.41 -4.40
CA GLY A 58 -48.50 -14.14 -4.58
C GLY A 58 -49.48 -14.01 -3.41
N GLY A 59 -49.12 -13.29 -2.34
CA GLY A 59 -50.04 -12.92 -1.24
C GLY A 59 -50.15 -13.93 -0.08
N ALA A 60 -49.49 -15.10 -0.19
CA ALA A 60 -49.45 -16.06 0.92
C ALA A 60 -48.54 -15.56 2.07
N GLN A 61 -48.96 -15.78 3.31
CA GLN A 61 -48.15 -15.51 4.49
C GLN A 61 -47.03 -16.57 4.63
N GLY A 62 -45.84 -16.13 5.01
CA GLY A 62 -44.69 -16.98 5.33
C GLY A 62 -43.96 -16.47 6.57
N PHE A 63 -43.15 -17.33 7.12
CA PHE A 63 -42.34 -17.01 8.31
C PHE A 63 -40.87 -17.12 7.90
N VAL A 64 -40.03 -16.17 8.26
CA VAL A 64 -38.57 -16.23 8.19
C VAL A 64 -38.06 -16.65 9.55
N ASP A 65 -37.29 -17.72 9.63
CA ASP A 65 -36.87 -18.29 10.92
C ASP A 65 -36.04 -17.29 11.75
N LEU A 66 -35.17 -16.54 11.08
CA LEU A 66 -34.40 -15.45 11.69
C LEU A 66 -34.09 -14.36 10.68
N PHE A 67 -34.37 -13.10 11.08
CA PHE A 67 -34.08 -11.94 10.27
C PHE A 67 -33.41 -10.83 11.07
N TRP A 68 -32.26 -10.37 10.53
CA TRP A 68 -31.56 -9.20 11.01
C TRP A 68 -31.50 -8.17 9.85
N PRO A 69 -32.29 -7.09 9.89
CA PRO A 69 -32.40 -6.12 8.82
C PRO A 69 -31.05 -5.58 8.35
N GLY A 70 -30.81 -5.57 7.05
CA GLY A 70 -29.57 -5.10 6.42
C GLY A 70 -28.34 -6.02 6.60
N VAL A 71 -28.48 -7.11 7.34
CA VAL A 71 -27.33 -7.97 7.73
C VAL A 71 -27.52 -9.40 7.27
N LEU A 72 -28.51 -10.12 7.82
CA LEU A 72 -28.63 -11.56 7.69
C LEU A 72 -30.08 -12.01 7.61
N LEU A 73 -30.38 -12.92 6.69
CA LEU A 73 -31.60 -13.72 6.68
C LEU A 73 -31.21 -15.19 6.81
N VAL A 74 -31.89 -15.91 7.70
CA VAL A 74 -31.67 -17.35 7.91
C VAL A 74 -32.96 -18.11 7.67
N GLU A 75 -32.84 -19.22 6.95
CA GLU A 75 -33.83 -20.27 6.85
C GLU A 75 -33.22 -21.55 7.40
N HIS A 76 -33.82 -22.11 8.45
CA HIS A 76 -33.31 -23.30 9.12
C HIS A 76 -34.18 -24.50 8.78
N LYS A 77 -33.60 -25.66 8.68
CA LYS A 77 -34.31 -26.91 8.38
C LYS A 77 -33.84 -28.04 9.30
N SER A 78 -34.71 -29.00 9.53
CA SER A 78 -34.34 -30.24 10.19
C SER A 78 -33.27 -31.00 9.41
N ARG A 79 -32.39 -31.67 10.14
CA ARG A 79 -31.23 -32.37 9.58
C ARG A 79 -31.58 -33.29 8.41
N GLY A 80 -30.83 -33.14 7.30
CA GLY A 80 -30.98 -33.97 6.08
C GLY A 80 -32.01 -33.48 5.07
N LYS A 81 -32.67 -32.34 5.33
CA LYS A 81 -33.60 -31.73 4.36
C LYS A 81 -32.85 -31.11 3.18
N ASN A 82 -33.58 -30.87 2.10
CA ASN A 82 -33.05 -30.22 0.89
C ASN A 82 -32.77 -28.73 1.15
N LEU A 83 -31.52 -28.31 0.98
CA LEU A 83 -31.11 -26.90 1.17
C LEU A 83 -31.45 -26.02 -0.06
N ASP A 84 -31.61 -26.60 -1.25
CA ASP A 84 -31.97 -25.83 -2.46
C ASP A 84 -33.37 -25.24 -2.33
N ASP A 85 -34.34 -26.04 -1.88
CA ASP A 85 -35.71 -25.59 -1.65
C ASP A 85 -35.78 -24.49 -0.58
N ALA A 86 -34.92 -24.58 0.42
CA ALA A 86 -34.84 -23.58 1.49
C ALA A 86 -34.20 -22.27 1.01
N VAL A 87 -33.24 -22.30 0.08
CA VAL A 87 -32.67 -21.10 -0.56
C VAL A 87 -33.75 -20.38 -1.39
N ASP A 88 -34.50 -21.10 -2.21
CA ASP A 88 -35.58 -20.54 -3.01
C ASP A 88 -36.68 -19.92 -2.11
N GLN A 89 -37.00 -20.56 -1.00
CA GLN A 89 -37.87 -20.04 0.01
C GLN A 89 -37.35 -18.73 0.61
N ALA A 90 -36.08 -18.70 1.03
CA ALA A 90 -35.44 -17.52 1.60
C ALA A 90 -35.39 -16.34 0.60
N ILE A 91 -35.04 -16.59 -0.65
CA ILE A 91 -35.03 -15.57 -1.70
C ILE A 91 -36.45 -15.03 -1.97
N GLY A 92 -37.46 -15.91 -1.92
CA GLY A 92 -38.86 -15.51 -2.10
C GLY A 92 -39.36 -14.48 -1.07
N TYR A 93 -38.73 -14.40 0.11
CA TYR A 93 -39.06 -13.40 1.12
C TYR A 93 -38.46 -12.02 0.82
N LEU A 94 -37.35 -11.93 0.07
CA LEU A 94 -36.64 -10.67 -0.17
C LEU A 94 -37.43 -9.68 -1.01
N HIS A 95 -38.30 -10.15 -1.90
CA HIS A 95 -39.04 -9.31 -2.83
C HIS A 95 -40.00 -8.29 -2.19
N ASN A 96 -40.38 -8.51 -0.93
CA ASN A 96 -41.28 -7.64 -0.23
C ASN A 96 -40.62 -6.86 0.93
N LEU A 97 -39.30 -6.96 1.07
CA LEU A 97 -38.55 -6.20 2.05
C LEU A 97 -38.19 -4.81 1.51
N PRO A 98 -38.20 -3.76 2.33
CA PRO A 98 -37.67 -2.47 1.95
C PRO A 98 -36.18 -2.59 1.55
N GLU A 99 -35.72 -1.83 0.56
CA GLU A 99 -34.33 -1.88 0.05
C GLU A 99 -33.26 -1.72 1.17
N ARG A 100 -33.52 -0.85 2.15
CA ARG A 100 -32.67 -0.61 3.31
C ARG A 100 -32.55 -1.82 4.25
N ASP A 101 -33.54 -2.73 4.23
CA ASP A 101 -33.63 -3.89 5.12
C ASP A 101 -33.14 -5.17 4.43
N LEU A 102 -32.78 -5.12 3.12
CA LEU A 102 -32.28 -6.27 2.39
C LEU A 102 -30.98 -6.81 3.03
N PRO A 103 -30.92 -8.11 3.34
CA PRO A 103 -29.76 -8.71 4.00
C PRO A 103 -28.57 -8.78 3.07
N GLN A 104 -27.35 -8.68 3.61
CA GLN A 104 -26.12 -8.92 2.86
C GLN A 104 -25.84 -10.40 2.66
N LEU A 105 -26.26 -11.23 3.62
CA LEU A 105 -26.14 -12.68 3.59
C LEU A 105 -27.48 -13.38 3.73
N VAL A 106 -27.69 -14.42 2.91
CA VAL A 106 -28.73 -15.41 3.12
C VAL A 106 -28.07 -16.71 3.53
N VAL A 107 -28.46 -17.26 4.67
CA VAL A 107 -27.90 -18.50 5.22
C VAL A 107 -29.00 -19.54 5.32
N VAL A 108 -28.74 -20.69 4.78
CA VAL A 108 -29.57 -21.88 4.94
C VAL A 108 -28.78 -22.94 5.69
N CYS A 109 -29.39 -23.52 6.73
CA CYS A 109 -28.72 -24.49 7.62
C CYS A 109 -29.65 -25.64 8.00
N ASP A 110 -29.10 -26.86 8.13
CA ASP A 110 -29.79 -28.04 8.66
C ASP A 110 -29.06 -28.65 9.87
N PHE A 111 -28.44 -27.84 10.71
CA PHE A 111 -27.50 -28.17 11.78
C PHE A 111 -26.17 -28.75 11.28
N ALA A 112 -26.19 -29.67 10.32
CA ALA A 112 -25.01 -30.34 9.82
C ALA A 112 -24.31 -29.58 8.68
N ARG A 113 -25.09 -28.90 7.85
CA ARG A 113 -24.60 -28.23 6.64
C ARG A 113 -25.06 -26.77 6.63
N PHE A 114 -24.19 -25.91 6.14
CA PHE A 114 -24.43 -24.51 5.88
C PHE A 114 -24.32 -24.22 4.39
N ARG A 115 -25.25 -23.45 3.87
CA ARG A 115 -25.17 -22.80 2.57
C ARG A 115 -25.30 -21.30 2.79
N VAL A 116 -24.26 -20.55 2.42
CA VAL A 116 -24.19 -19.11 2.61
C VAL A 116 -24.15 -18.44 1.25
N ARG A 117 -25.09 -17.58 0.97
CA ARG A 117 -25.13 -16.79 -0.27
C ARG A 117 -24.89 -15.31 0.04
N HIS A 118 -23.90 -14.73 -0.63
CA HIS A 118 -23.62 -13.29 -0.56
C HIS A 118 -24.50 -12.56 -1.59
N MET A 119 -25.34 -11.65 -1.15
CA MET A 119 -26.37 -11.04 -2.00
C MET A 119 -25.81 -10.06 -3.04
N ALA A 120 -24.72 -9.36 -2.74
CA ALA A 120 -24.10 -8.40 -3.68
C ALA A 120 -23.33 -9.09 -4.81
N THR A 121 -22.60 -10.21 -4.51
CA THR A 121 -21.77 -10.92 -5.50
C THR A 121 -22.49 -12.11 -6.15
N GLY A 122 -23.57 -12.60 -5.54
CA GLY A 122 -24.26 -13.83 -5.95
C GLY A 122 -23.49 -15.11 -5.63
N GLU A 123 -22.29 -15.02 -5.02
CA GLU A 123 -21.47 -16.16 -4.67
C GLU A 123 -22.16 -17.02 -3.59
N THR A 124 -22.11 -18.33 -3.75
CA THR A 124 -22.67 -19.31 -2.79
C THR A 124 -21.57 -20.24 -2.34
N VAL A 125 -21.47 -20.45 -1.02
CA VAL A 125 -20.48 -21.32 -0.37
C VAL A 125 -21.16 -22.33 0.49
N ASP A 126 -20.87 -23.61 0.27
CA ASP A 126 -21.39 -24.75 1.03
C ASP A 126 -20.29 -25.33 1.92
N PHE A 127 -20.64 -25.63 3.20
CA PHE A 127 -19.70 -26.30 4.11
C PHE A 127 -20.46 -27.03 5.23
N GLU A 128 -19.79 -27.98 5.88
CA GLU A 128 -20.31 -28.71 7.01
C GLU A 128 -19.99 -28.03 8.33
N LEU A 129 -20.85 -28.21 9.35
CA LEU A 129 -20.69 -27.66 10.68
C LEU A 129 -19.29 -27.87 11.27
N GLN A 130 -18.71 -29.06 11.12
CA GLN A 130 -17.37 -29.37 11.59
C GLN A 130 -16.27 -28.48 10.98
N HIS A 131 -16.53 -27.90 9.82
CA HIS A 131 -15.61 -27.01 9.12
C HIS A 131 -15.90 -25.51 9.35
N LEU A 132 -16.91 -25.16 10.14
CA LEU A 132 -17.31 -23.76 10.40
C LEU A 132 -16.12 -22.88 10.76
N HIS A 133 -15.18 -23.37 11.56
CA HIS A 133 -13.97 -22.65 11.96
C HIS A 133 -13.11 -22.18 10.79
N LYS A 134 -13.22 -22.79 9.60
CA LYS A 134 -12.53 -22.38 8.38
C LYS A 134 -13.28 -21.29 7.62
N TYR A 135 -14.60 -21.20 7.84
CA TYR A 135 -15.51 -20.33 7.10
C TYR A 135 -16.07 -19.16 7.94
N VAL A 136 -15.61 -18.98 9.18
CA VAL A 136 -16.05 -17.88 10.05
C VAL A 136 -15.93 -16.49 9.43
N LYS A 137 -15.07 -16.32 8.46
CA LYS A 137 -14.86 -15.07 7.74
C LYS A 137 -16.06 -14.63 6.90
N LEU A 138 -16.85 -15.57 6.36
CA LEU A 138 -18.10 -15.28 5.66
C LEU A 138 -19.08 -14.48 6.53
N PHE A 139 -18.98 -14.67 7.84
CA PHE A 139 -19.81 -14.00 8.84
C PHE A 139 -19.12 -12.81 9.52
N GLY A 140 -18.06 -12.28 8.92
CA GLY A 140 -17.27 -11.18 9.47
C GLY A 140 -18.10 -9.94 9.83
N LEU A 141 -19.13 -9.68 9.05
CA LEU A 141 -20.07 -8.57 9.30
C LEU A 141 -20.77 -8.69 10.66
N LEU A 142 -20.97 -9.92 11.19
CA LEU A 142 -21.56 -10.13 12.52
C LEU A 142 -20.63 -9.68 13.65
N ALA A 143 -19.33 -9.83 13.47
CA ALA A 143 -18.31 -9.35 14.41
C ALA A 143 -17.98 -7.85 14.24
N GLY A 144 -18.65 -7.16 13.33
CA GLY A 144 -18.43 -5.73 13.05
C GLY A 144 -17.32 -5.47 12.01
N TYR A 145 -16.81 -6.51 11.36
CA TYR A 145 -15.86 -6.37 10.25
C TYR A 145 -16.60 -5.90 8.99
N LYS A 146 -16.14 -4.79 8.39
CA LYS A 146 -16.62 -4.33 7.08
C LYS A 146 -15.59 -4.71 6.02
N VAL A 147 -16.01 -5.50 5.04
CA VAL A 147 -15.17 -5.82 3.88
C VAL A 147 -15.17 -4.61 2.95
N GLN A 148 -13.99 -4.11 2.62
CA GLN A 148 -13.82 -3.06 1.63
C GLN A 148 -13.64 -3.71 0.25
N GLU A 149 -14.57 -3.50 -0.67
CA GLU A 149 -14.44 -3.97 -2.05
C GLU A 149 -13.34 -3.18 -2.77
N ILE A 150 -12.40 -3.90 -3.36
CA ILE A 150 -11.32 -3.35 -4.17
C ILE A 150 -11.62 -3.72 -5.62
N GLN A 151 -11.80 -2.72 -6.49
CA GLN A 151 -11.98 -2.96 -7.92
C GLN A 151 -10.64 -3.26 -8.57
N ALA A 152 -10.63 -4.20 -9.52
CA ALA A 152 -9.45 -4.52 -10.32
C ALA A 152 -9.19 -3.40 -11.34
N GLU A 153 -7.92 -3.15 -11.69
CA GLU A 153 -7.57 -2.20 -12.75
C GLU A 153 -8.10 -2.68 -14.11
N ASP A 154 -8.49 -1.72 -14.96
CA ASP A 154 -8.98 -2.02 -16.30
C ASP A 154 -7.82 -2.57 -17.18
N PRO A 155 -7.98 -3.74 -17.83
CA PRO A 155 -6.95 -4.32 -18.71
C PRO A 155 -6.52 -3.41 -19.86
N VAL A 156 -7.36 -2.47 -20.27
CA VAL A 156 -7.05 -1.47 -21.31
C VAL A 156 -5.87 -0.59 -20.93
N ASN A 157 -5.75 -0.25 -19.66
CA ASN A 157 -4.64 0.54 -19.14
C ASN A 157 -3.29 -0.16 -19.30
N ILE A 158 -3.24 -1.47 -19.08
CA ILE A 158 -1.99 -2.27 -19.22
C ILE A 158 -1.54 -2.27 -20.69
N LYS A 159 -2.46 -2.46 -21.63
CA LYS A 159 -2.15 -2.45 -23.07
C LYS A 159 -1.62 -1.10 -23.55
N ALA A 160 -2.17 0.01 -23.03
CA ALA A 160 -1.70 1.34 -23.35
C ALA A 160 -0.25 1.55 -22.88
N ALA A 161 0.06 1.15 -21.64
CA ALA A 161 1.42 1.22 -21.10
C ALA A 161 2.41 0.36 -21.93
N GLU A 162 2.03 -0.85 -22.32
CA GLU A 162 2.89 -1.72 -23.13
C GLU A 162 3.18 -1.14 -24.53
N ARG A 163 2.20 -0.51 -25.19
CA ARG A 163 2.39 0.10 -26.52
C ARG A 163 3.32 1.30 -26.44
N MET A 164 3.10 2.20 -25.49
CA MET A 164 3.98 3.34 -25.29
C MET A 164 5.37 2.93 -24.82
N GLY A 165 5.51 1.88 -24.01
CA GLY A 165 6.79 1.32 -23.60
C GLY A 165 7.62 0.81 -24.79
N ARG A 166 6.99 0.14 -25.77
CA ARG A 166 7.65 -0.29 -27.01
C ARG A 166 8.18 0.89 -27.83
N LEU A 167 7.40 1.96 -27.96
CA LEU A 167 7.83 3.17 -28.66
C LEU A 167 9.02 3.84 -27.94
N HIS A 168 8.94 3.95 -26.59
CA HIS A 168 10.04 4.45 -25.77
C HIS A 168 11.33 3.68 -26.02
N ASP A 169 11.27 2.34 -25.91
CA ASP A 169 12.46 1.48 -26.04
C ASP A 169 13.09 1.59 -27.44
N ALA A 170 12.26 1.70 -28.48
CA ALA A 170 12.73 1.89 -29.84
C ALA A 170 13.43 3.25 -30.03
N LEU A 171 12.85 4.34 -29.53
CA LEU A 171 13.45 5.69 -29.55
C LEU A 171 14.78 5.73 -28.77
N LYS A 172 14.80 5.12 -27.59
CA LYS A 172 16.00 5.02 -26.75
C LYS A 172 17.11 4.22 -27.42
N ALA A 173 16.76 3.13 -28.07
CA ALA A 173 17.71 2.30 -28.82
C ALA A 173 18.31 3.05 -30.04
N SER A 174 17.58 4.00 -30.64
CA SER A 174 18.10 4.86 -31.70
C SER A 174 19.06 5.96 -31.20
N GLY A 175 19.21 6.13 -29.89
CA GLY A 175 20.07 7.18 -29.31
C GLY A 175 19.31 8.44 -28.90
N TYR A 176 17.99 8.51 -29.08
CA TYR A 176 17.17 9.62 -28.60
C TYR A 176 16.84 9.40 -27.11
N THR A 177 17.49 10.13 -26.23
CA THR A 177 17.52 9.84 -24.79
C THR A 177 17.36 11.10 -23.92
N GLY A 178 17.17 10.90 -22.61
CA GLY A 178 17.10 11.98 -21.62
C GLY A 178 15.83 12.82 -21.72
N HIS A 179 15.91 14.06 -21.27
CA HIS A 179 14.78 14.99 -21.21
C HIS A 179 13.99 15.13 -22.53
N ALA A 180 14.69 15.17 -23.66
CA ALA A 180 14.03 15.28 -24.97
C ALA A 180 13.11 14.09 -25.29
N LEU A 181 13.54 12.85 -24.96
CA LEU A 181 12.70 11.65 -25.12
C LEU A 181 11.49 11.69 -24.21
N GLU A 182 11.68 12.09 -22.97
CA GLU A 182 10.64 12.17 -21.96
C GLU A 182 9.53 13.14 -22.38
N VAL A 183 9.90 14.37 -22.76
CA VAL A 183 8.94 15.39 -23.22
C VAL A 183 8.25 14.98 -24.52
N LEU A 184 8.99 14.38 -25.47
CA LEU A 184 8.38 13.86 -26.70
C LEU A 184 7.28 12.85 -26.41
N LEU A 185 7.53 11.89 -25.53
CA LEU A 185 6.54 10.87 -25.17
C LEU A 185 5.28 11.45 -24.53
N VAL A 186 5.43 12.46 -23.66
CA VAL A 186 4.25 13.14 -23.05
C VAL A 186 3.46 13.88 -24.12
N ARG A 187 4.12 14.54 -25.06
CA ARG A 187 3.45 15.21 -26.20
C ARG A 187 2.70 14.24 -27.08
N LEU A 188 3.29 13.09 -27.40
CA LEU A 188 2.64 12.04 -28.19
C LEU A 188 1.44 11.47 -27.43
N LEU A 189 1.60 11.20 -26.13
CA LEU A 189 0.53 10.71 -25.29
C LEU A 189 -0.64 11.69 -25.21
N PHE A 190 -0.36 12.99 -25.06
CA PHE A 190 -1.37 14.05 -25.13
C PHE A 190 -2.08 14.03 -26.50
N CYS A 191 -1.34 13.90 -27.63
CA CYS A 191 -1.95 13.87 -28.95
C CYS A 191 -2.85 12.66 -29.17
N LEU A 192 -2.44 11.48 -28.70
CA LEU A 192 -3.25 10.26 -28.73
C LEU A 192 -4.57 10.43 -27.96
N PHE A 193 -4.49 10.98 -26.76
CA PHE A 193 -5.68 11.26 -25.96
C PHE A 193 -6.55 12.35 -26.59
N ALA A 194 -5.97 13.42 -27.10
CA ALA A 194 -6.67 14.54 -27.73
C ALA A 194 -7.44 14.11 -29.00
N ASP A 195 -6.91 13.13 -29.71
CA ASP A 195 -7.51 12.58 -30.93
C ASP A 195 -8.81 11.82 -30.64
N ASP A 196 -8.81 10.99 -29.58
CA ASP A 196 -9.96 10.16 -29.23
C ASP A 196 -11.01 10.88 -28.36
N THR A 197 -10.64 11.98 -27.71
CA THR A 197 -11.54 12.73 -26.81
C THR A 197 -12.18 13.95 -27.46
N GLY A 198 -11.97 14.16 -28.76
CA GLY A 198 -12.58 15.25 -29.52
C GLY A 198 -11.95 16.62 -29.26
N ILE A 199 -10.75 16.67 -28.64
CA ILE A 199 -9.92 17.89 -28.59
C ILE A 199 -9.44 18.22 -30.00
N PHE A 200 -9.02 17.20 -30.75
CA PHE A 200 -8.75 17.34 -32.17
C PHE A 200 -10.02 17.01 -32.96
N GLN A 201 -10.31 17.81 -33.96
CA GLN A 201 -11.48 17.60 -34.84
C GLN A 201 -11.09 17.75 -36.30
N PRO A 202 -11.58 16.83 -37.18
CA PRO A 202 -12.35 15.64 -36.87
C PRO A 202 -11.62 14.62 -36.06
N SER A 203 -12.33 13.66 -35.45
CA SER A 203 -11.70 12.54 -34.70
C SER A 203 -10.73 11.79 -35.62
N GLN A 204 -9.65 11.25 -35.05
CA GLN A 204 -8.52 10.60 -35.73
C GLN A 204 -7.64 11.52 -36.60
N SER A 205 -7.74 12.85 -36.41
CA SER A 205 -6.91 13.81 -37.16
C SER A 205 -5.40 13.61 -36.93
N PHE A 206 -4.98 13.18 -35.75
CA PHE A 206 -3.59 12.91 -35.42
C PHE A 206 -3.10 11.62 -36.11
N ARG A 207 -3.92 10.59 -36.11
CA ARG A 207 -3.65 9.35 -36.85
C ARG A 207 -3.55 9.62 -38.34
N ASP A 208 -4.54 10.30 -38.92
CA ASP A 208 -4.60 10.64 -40.35
C ASP A 208 -3.39 11.48 -40.74
N PHE A 209 -2.96 12.42 -39.89
CA PHE A 209 -1.74 13.21 -40.13
C PHE A 209 -0.51 12.31 -40.25
N ILE A 210 -0.34 11.31 -39.37
CA ILE A 210 0.80 10.38 -39.45
C ILE A 210 0.68 9.49 -40.69
N GLU A 211 -0.51 8.94 -40.99
CA GLU A 211 -0.69 8.03 -42.10
C GLU A 211 -0.50 8.71 -43.48
N GLU A 212 -1.10 9.89 -43.67
CA GLU A 212 -1.19 10.57 -44.96
C GLU A 212 -0.05 11.54 -45.23
N ARG A 213 0.54 12.15 -44.18
CA ARG A 213 1.49 13.25 -44.34
C ARG A 213 2.94 12.86 -43.98
N THR A 214 3.16 11.63 -43.59
CA THR A 214 4.54 11.16 -43.31
C THR A 214 4.89 9.95 -44.15
N ALA A 215 6.15 9.89 -44.56
CA ALA A 215 6.66 8.79 -45.35
C ALA A 215 6.58 7.46 -44.59
N SER A 216 6.26 6.38 -45.31
CA SER A 216 6.09 5.05 -44.71
C SER A 216 7.32 4.51 -44.00
N ASP A 217 8.51 4.98 -44.38
CA ASP A 217 9.80 4.65 -43.76
C ASP A 217 10.06 5.45 -42.48
N GLY A 218 9.24 6.44 -42.15
CA GLY A 218 9.31 7.27 -40.94
C GLY A 218 10.34 8.41 -41.03
N SER A 219 11.04 8.58 -42.13
CA SER A 219 12.18 9.50 -42.30
C SER A 219 11.82 10.98 -42.07
N ASP A 220 10.57 11.38 -42.28
CA ASP A 220 10.10 12.75 -42.15
C ASP A 220 9.13 12.93 -40.93
N LEU A 221 8.80 11.84 -40.21
CA LEU A 221 7.87 11.88 -39.10
C LEU A 221 8.30 12.85 -38.01
N GLY A 222 9.60 12.84 -37.65
CA GLY A 222 10.12 13.75 -36.61
C GLY A 222 9.94 15.23 -36.97
N SER A 223 10.17 15.60 -38.24
CA SER A 223 9.95 16.98 -38.73
C SER A 223 8.46 17.34 -38.78
N GLY A 224 7.61 16.37 -39.17
CA GLY A 224 6.15 16.52 -39.17
C GLY A 224 5.61 16.77 -37.75
N LEU A 225 6.03 15.99 -36.78
CA LEU A 225 5.65 16.17 -35.37
C LEU A 225 6.14 17.52 -34.82
N GLY A 226 7.38 17.92 -35.17
CA GLY A 226 7.89 19.24 -34.77
C GLY A 226 7.02 20.40 -35.26
N ARG A 227 6.57 20.34 -36.51
CA ARG A 227 5.62 21.33 -37.07
C ARG A 227 4.26 21.28 -36.40
N LEU A 228 3.72 20.10 -36.13
CA LEU A 228 2.47 19.93 -35.38
C LEU A 228 2.58 20.56 -33.99
N PHE A 229 3.63 20.26 -33.24
CA PHE A 229 3.84 20.83 -31.89
C PHE A 229 3.95 22.37 -31.92
N GLN A 230 4.55 22.93 -32.96
CA GLN A 230 4.60 24.37 -33.15
C GLN A 230 3.18 24.95 -33.37
N VAL A 231 2.34 24.26 -34.17
CA VAL A 231 0.93 24.66 -34.38
C VAL A 231 0.15 24.60 -33.09
N LEU A 232 0.27 23.50 -32.32
CA LEU A 232 -0.38 23.36 -31.03
C LEU A 232 0.04 24.43 -30.02
N ASN A 233 1.25 24.96 -30.14
CA ASN A 233 1.76 26.03 -29.29
C ASN A 233 1.43 27.45 -29.79
N THR A 234 0.81 27.58 -30.98
CA THR A 234 0.57 28.89 -31.59
C THR A 234 -0.91 29.17 -31.68
N HIS A 235 -1.36 30.25 -31.02
CA HIS A 235 -2.76 30.69 -31.09
C HIS A 235 -3.18 30.92 -32.55
N GLU A 236 -4.40 30.57 -32.95
CA GLU A 236 -4.90 30.61 -34.32
C GLU A 236 -4.68 31.98 -34.99
N SER A 237 -4.91 33.06 -34.24
CA SER A 237 -4.71 34.46 -34.73
C SER A 237 -3.26 34.82 -35.03
N GLN A 238 -2.29 34.04 -34.52
CA GLN A 238 -0.85 34.31 -34.70
C GLN A 238 -0.20 33.35 -35.71
N ARG A 239 -0.97 32.39 -36.26
CA ARG A 239 -0.47 31.43 -37.23
C ARG A 239 -0.16 32.07 -38.57
N ASN A 240 0.88 31.53 -39.24
CA ASN A 240 1.25 31.96 -40.58
C ASN A 240 0.13 31.62 -41.58
N LYS A 241 -0.24 32.57 -42.45
CA LYS A 241 -1.30 32.38 -43.46
C LYS A 241 -1.03 31.26 -44.48
N ASN A 242 0.24 30.87 -44.63
CA ASN A 242 0.67 29.78 -45.53
C ASN A 242 0.79 28.42 -44.87
N ILE A 243 0.23 28.26 -43.65
CA ILE A 243 0.23 26.98 -42.96
C ILE A 243 -0.64 25.99 -43.75
N ASP A 244 -0.21 24.73 -43.76
CA ASP A 244 -1.00 23.64 -44.36
C ASP A 244 -2.40 23.56 -43.73
N GLU A 245 -3.44 23.34 -44.55
CA GLU A 245 -4.82 23.38 -44.07
C GLU A 245 -5.10 22.30 -43.04
N GLN A 246 -4.57 21.09 -43.21
CA GLN A 246 -4.73 19.98 -42.28
C GLN A 246 -4.02 20.29 -40.94
N LEU A 247 -2.81 20.87 -40.94
CA LEU A 247 -2.15 21.33 -39.74
C LEU A 247 -2.92 22.47 -39.06
N ASN A 248 -3.54 23.37 -39.85
CA ASN A 248 -4.27 24.49 -39.26
C ASN A 248 -5.57 24.09 -38.55
N GLN A 249 -6.10 22.86 -38.80
CA GLN A 249 -7.28 22.33 -38.12
C GLN A 249 -7.02 21.96 -36.64
N PHE A 250 -5.77 21.69 -36.28
CA PHE A 250 -5.44 21.38 -34.88
C PHE A 250 -5.64 22.58 -33.99
N ALA A 251 -6.37 22.40 -32.88
CA ALA A 251 -6.66 23.45 -31.92
C ALA A 251 -5.39 23.93 -31.20
N TYR A 252 -5.35 25.22 -30.86
CA TYR A 252 -4.30 25.75 -29.98
C TYR A 252 -4.45 25.14 -28.57
N ILE A 253 -3.36 24.61 -28.05
CA ILE A 253 -3.28 24.04 -26.70
C ILE A 253 -2.56 25.05 -25.81
N ASN A 254 -3.32 25.78 -25.01
CA ASN A 254 -2.74 26.70 -24.03
C ASN A 254 -2.03 25.89 -22.92
N GLY A 255 -0.80 26.21 -22.60
CA GLY A 255 -0.01 25.53 -21.57
C GLY A 255 1.45 25.34 -22.01
N ARG A 256 2.32 25.04 -21.06
CA ARG A 256 3.76 24.94 -21.32
C ARG A 256 4.19 23.65 -22.03
N LEU A 257 3.28 22.71 -22.27
CA LEU A 257 3.63 21.39 -22.81
C LEU A 257 4.36 21.46 -24.16
N PHE A 258 3.98 22.40 -25.03
CA PHE A 258 4.54 22.54 -26.38
C PHE A 258 5.52 23.74 -26.52
N GLU A 259 5.80 24.52 -25.45
CA GLU A 259 6.65 25.70 -25.52
C GLU A 259 8.12 25.38 -25.86
N GLU A 260 8.66 24.31 -25.28
CA GLU A 260 10.06 23.94 -25.45
C GLU A 260 10.33 23.40 -26.86
N THR A 261 11.42 23.88 -27.50
CA THR A 261 11.88 23.31 -28.75
C THR A 261 12.78 22.11 -28.48
N LEU A 262 12.31 20.92 -28.87
CA LEU A 262 13.06 19.68 -28.71
C LEU A 262 14.03 19.44 -29.88
N PRO A 263 15.15 18.75 -29.66
CA PRO A 263 15.89 18.14 -30.73
C PRO A 263 14.98 17.25 -31.58
N MET A 264 15.21 17.23 -32.89
CA MET A 264 14.39 16.41 -33.80
C MET A 264 14.70 14.93 -33.57
N ALA A 265 13.67 14.13 -33.41
CA ALA A 265 13.79 12.69 -33.29
C ALA A 265 13.74 12.06 -34.70
N ASP A 266 14.70 11.17 -34.99
CA ASP A 266 14.68 10.39 -36.22
C ASP A 266 13.89 9.09 -36.00
N PHE A 267 12.85 8.90 -36.78
CA PHE A 267 11.98 7.73 -36.71
C PHE A 267 12.34 6.71 -37.81
N SER A 268 12.32 5.44 -37.46
CA SER A 268 12.35 4.32 -38.39
C SER A 268 10.92 3.84 -38.72
N THR A 269 10.79 3.00 -39.73
CA THR A 269 9.53 2.30 -40.05
C THR A 269 8.90 1.66 -38.83
N ALA A 270 9.70 0.89 -38.07
CA ALA A 270 9.20 0.20 -36.87
C ALA A 270 8.68 1.16 -35.77
N MET A 271 9.31 2.33 -35.61
CA MET A 271 8.86 3.34 -34.65
C MET A 271 7.57 4.03 -35.11
N ARG A 272 7.44 4.29 -36.42
CA ARG A 272 6.24 4.84 -37.01
C ARG A 272 5.06 3.85 -36.85
N GLU A 273 5.29 2.57 -37.12
CA GLU A 273 4.30 1.51 -36.92
C GLU A 273 3.90 1.38 -35.43
N ALA A 274 4.87 1.47 -34.51
CA ALA A 274 4.57 1.44 -33.08
C ALA A 274 3.70 2.62 -32.63
N LEU A 275 3.90 3.81 -33.20
CA LEU A 275 3.05 4.98 -32.92
C LEU A 275 1.65 4.79 -33.51
N LEU A 276 1.54 4.30 -34.75
CA LEU A 276 0.25 3.98 -35.36
C LEU A 276 -0.50 2.86 -34.61
N ASP A 277 0.21 1.84 -34.09
CA ASP A 277 -0.38 0.83 -33.22
C ASP A 277 -0.94 1.47 -31.94
N ALA A 278 -0.25 2.45 -31.36
CA ALA A 278 -0.76 3.21 -30.23
C ALA A 278 -2.01 4.02 -30.58
N CYS A 279 -2.09 4.62 -31.77
CA CYS A 279 -3.32 5.28 -32.27
C CYS A 279 -4.50 4.31 -32.44
N GLY A 280 -4.29 3.01 -32.51
CA GLY A 280 -5.35 2.00 -32.58
C GLY A 280 -6.03 1.64 -31.27
N LEU A 281 -5.72 2.31 -30.15
CA LEU A 281 -6.40 2.18 -28.87
C LEU A 281 -7.44 3.29 -28.70
N ASP A 282 -8.47 3.01 -27.93
CA ASP A 282 -9.42 4.05 -27.47
C ASP A 282 -8.88 4.72 -26.20
N TRP A 283 -8.18 5.86 -26.38
CA TRP A 283 -7.60 6.64 -25.29
C TRP A 283 -8.64 7.37 -24.45
N SER A 284 -9.88 7.51 -24.92
CA SER A 284 -10.96 8.14 -24.15
C SER A 284 -11.34 7.32 -22.91
N ALA A 285 -11.16 6.01 -22.97
CA ALA A 285 -11.44 5.08 -21.87
C ALA A 285 -10.25 4.86 -20.93
N ILE A 286 -9.05 5.33 -21.32
CA ILE A 286 -7.82 5.12 -20.54
C ILE A 286 -7.73 6.12 -19.40
N SER A 287 -7.47 5.61 -18.18
CA SER A 287 -7.25 6.48 -17.01
C SER A 287 -5.95 7.28 -17.14
N PRO A 288 -5.96 8.62 -17.01
CA PRO A 288 -4.74 9.42 -17.01
C PRO A 288 -3.74 9.07 -15.89
N ALA A 289 -4.17 8.36 -14.84
CA ALA A 289 -3.29 7.85 -13.79
C ALA A 289 -2.25 6.84 -14.33
N ILE A 290 -2.49 6.22 -15.50
CA ILE A 290 -1.54 5.29 -16.11
C ILE A 290 -0.24 5.97 -16.55
N PHE A 291 -0.26 7.28 -16.78
CA PHE A 291 0.94 8.04 -17.15
C PHE A 291 2.05 7.87 -16.13
N GLY A 292 1.69 7.73 -14.84
CA GLY A 292 2.66 7.44 -13.79
C GLY A 292 3.30 6.05 -13.91
N SER A 293 2.54 5.03 -14.29
CA SER A 293 3.07 3.67 -14.48
C SER A 293 3.96 3.58 -15.72
N LEU A 294 3.54 4.24 -16.78
CA LEU A 294 4.30 4.36 -18.01
C LEU A 294 5.66 5.02 -17.74
N PHE A 295 5.65 6.16 -17.06
CA PHE A 295 6.87 6.88 -16.69
C PHE A 295 7.81 6.01 -15.84
N GLN A 296 7.28 5.30 -14.87
CA GLN A 296 8.08 4.42 -14.03
C GLN A 296 8.70 3.25 -14.80
N SER A 297 8.03 2.73 -15.84
CA SER A 297 8.59 1.70 -16.71
C SER A 297 9.78 2.20 -17.53
N ILE A 298 9.80 3.49 -17.84
CA ILE A 298 10.83 4.21 -18.60
C ILE A 298 12.07 4.51 -17.76
N MET A 299 11.89 4.74 -16.43
CA MET A 299 13.01 5.05 -15.54
C MET A 299 13.96 3.85 -15.38
N ASP A 300 15.27 4.13 -15.38
CA ASP A 300 16.30 3.16 -15.01
C ASP A 300 16.06 2.59 -13.60
N ASP A 301 16.26 1.28 -13.44
CA ASP A 301 16.13 0.56 -12.16
C ASP A 301 16.93 1.19 -11.01
N LYS A 302 18.06 1.80 -11.31
CA LYS A 302 18.93 2.44 -10.34
C LYS A 302 18.40 3.82 -9.93
N ALA A 303 17.86 4.58 -10.88
CA ALA A 303 17.21 5.86 -10.62
C ALA A 303 15.93 5.65 -9.79
N ARG A 304 15.10 4.67 -10.14
CA ARG A 304 13.91 4.28 -9.35
C ARG A 304 14.21 3.99 -7.88
N ARG A 305 15.26 3.18 -7.62
CA ARG A 305 15.66 2.83 -6.25
C ARG A 305 16.17 4.04 -5.47
N ASN A 306 16.92 4.92 -6.13
CA ASN A 306 17.50 6.09 -5.49
C ASN A 306 16.45 7.15 -5.13
N LEU A 307 15.41 7.26 -5.94
CA LEU A 307 14.31 8.21 -5.73
C LEU A 307 13.22 7.65 -4.81
N GLY A 308 13.19 6.33 -4.56
CA GLY A 308 12.09 5.67 -3.83
C GLY A 308 10.76 5.75 -4.60
N ALA A 309 10.83 6.00 -5.93
CA ALA A 309 9.65 6.16 -6.77
C ALA A 309 8.98 4.81 -7.02
N HIS A 310 7.78 4.64 -6.50
CA HIS A 310 6.95 3.45 -6.69
C HIS A 310 5.60 3.88 -7.27
N TYR A 311 5.25 3.31 -8.43
CA TYR A 311 3.91 3.49 -8.98
C TYR A 311 2.85 3.08 -7.96
N THR A 312 1.82 3.88 -7.87
CA THR A 312 0.71 3.63 -6.97
C THR A 312 -0.52 3.27 -7.80
N SER A 313 -0.94 2.01 -7.73
CA SER A 313 -2.14 1.54 -8.41
C SER A 313 -3.40 2.23 -7.88
N GLU A 314 -4.43 2.33 -8.70
CA GLU A 314 -5.71 2.92 -8.34
C GLU A 314 -6.31 2.27 -7.08
N THR A 315 -6.26 0.94 -7.01
CA THR A 315 -6.68 0.16 -5.85
C THR A 315 -6.01 0.62 -4.56
N ASN A 316 -4.72 0.92 -4.61
CA ASN A 316 -3.97 1.36 -3.45
C ASN A 316 -4.24 2.84 -3.10
N ILE A 317 -4.49 3.69 -4.11
CA ILE A 317 -4.91 5.08 -3.89
C ILE A 317 -6.26 5.11 -3.17
N LEU A 318 -7.21 4.30 -3.61
CA LEU A 318 -8.54 4.20 -2.99
C LEU A 318 -8.48 3.74 -1.53
N LYS A 319 -7.53 2.89 -1.14
CA LYS A 319 -7.31 2.53 0.28
C LYS A 319 -7.02 3.76 1.15
N LEU A 320 -6.37 4.77 0.59
CA LEU A 320 -6.02 6.00 1.31
C LEU A 320 -7.15 7.03 1.26
N ILE A 321 -7.69 7.33 0.07
CA ILE A 321 -8.62 8.44 -0.10
C ILE A 321 -10.03 8.14 0.40
N LYS A 322 -10.48 6.86 0.35
CA LYS A 322 -11.79 6.47 0.87
C LYS A 322 -11.93 6.83 2.35
N PRO A 323 -11.10 6.33 3.27
CA PRO A 323 -11.23 6.66 4.69
C PRO A 323 -10.80 8.10 5.03
N LEU A 324 -10.00 8.77 4.16
CA LEU A 324 -9.57 10.15 4.42
C LEU A 324 -10.71 11.14 4.24
N PHE A 325 -11.48 11.04 3.15
CA PHE A 325 -12.54 11.98 2.85
C PHE A 325 -13.72 11.39 2.06
N LEU A 326 -13.48 10.40 1.19
CA LEU A 326 -14.46 10.02 0.19
C LEU A 326 -15.68 9.31 0.81
N ASP A 327 -15.47 8.40 1.76
CA ASP A 327 -16.54 7.67 2.43
C ASP A 327 -17.44 8.63 3.24
N GLU A 328 -16.85 9.64 3.88
CA GLU A 328 -17.58 10.68 4.61
C GLU A 328 -18.46 11.52 3.68
N LEU A 329 -17.90 11.94 2.54
CA LEU A 329 -18.63 12.72 1.55
C LEU A 329 -19.77 11.90 0.92
N HIS A 330 -19.54 10.64 0.59
CA HIS A 330 -20.60 9.76 0.11
C HIS A 330 -21.71 9.54 1.13
N ALA A 331 -21.35 9.29 2.39
CA ALA A 331 -22.34 9.12 3.46
C ALA A 331 -23.16 10.41 3.70
N GLU A 332 -22.52 11.58 3.60
CA GLU A 332 -23.22 12.87 3.68
C GLU A 332 -24.20 13.04 2.51
N PHE A 333 -23.76 12.76 1.27
CA PHE A 333 -24.60 12.82 0.07
C PHE A 333 -25.81 11.91 0.21
N GLU A 334 -25.64 10.63 0.60
CA GLU A 334 -26.76 9.68 0.73
C GLU A 334 -27.81 10.17 1.74
N ARG A 335 -27.38 10.82 2.83
CA ARG A 335 -28.27 11.36 3.85
C ARG A 335 -29.08 12.58 3.38
N ILE A 336 -28.53 13.37 2.43
CA ILE A 336 -29.13 14.65 2.01
C ILE A 336 -29.76 14.62 0.61
N LYS A 337 -29.57 13.57 -0.20
CA LYS A 337 -29.95 13.49 -1.63
C LYS A 337 -31.42 13.79 -1.91
N GLY A 338 -32.30 13.67 -0.91
CA GLY A 338 -33.72 14.03 -1.03
C GLY A 338 -34.06 15.50 -0.71
N ASN A 339 -33.08 16.36 -0.44
CA ASN A 339 -33.31 17.74 -0.05
C ASN A 339 -32.46 18.73 -0.88
N ARG A 340 -33.12 19.48 -1.76
CA ARG A 340 -32.47 20.38 -2.73
C ARG A 340 -31.58 21.45 -2.10
N ASN A 341 -32.04 22.08 -1.01
CA ASN A 341 -31.26 23.12 -0.31
C ASN A 341 -29.95 22.53 0.28
N LYS A 342 -30.04 21.35 0.88
CA LYS A 342 -28.87 20.67 1.42
C LYS A 342 -27.91 20.19 0.32
N LEU A 343 -28.44 19.76 -0.85
CA LEU A 343 -27.61 19.44 -2.02
C LEU A 343 -26.84 20.66 -2.52
N PHE A 344 -27.49 21.82 -2.55
CA PHE A 344 -26.84 23.08 -2.94
C PHE A 344 -25.69 23.45 -1.99
N GLU A 345 -25.90 23.39 -0.68
CA GLU A 345 -24.85 23.66 0.32
C GLU A 345 -23.72 22.60 0.25
N PHE A 346 -24.06 21.35 0.03
CA PHE A 346 -23.09 20.29 -0.16
C PHE A 346 -22.25 20.50 -1.44
N HIS A 347 -22.87 20.87 -2.54
CA HIS A 347 -22.18 21.20 -3.77
C HIS A 347 -21.20 22.39 -3.57
N LYS A 348 -21.64 23.42 -2.83
CA LYS A 348 -20.78 24.53 -2.45
C LYS A 348 -19.61 24.08 -1.58
N LYS A 349 -19.82 23.11 -0.66
CA LYS A 349 -18.75 22.49 0.11
C LYS A 349 -17.74 21.79 -0.80
N LEU A 350 -18.17 20.99 -1.78
CA LEU A 350 -17.27 20.32 -2.73
C LEU A 350 -16.37 21.30 -3.49
N ARG A 351 -16.90 22.48 -3.87
CA ARG A 351 -16.14 23.54 -4.53
C ARG A 351 -15.02 24.16 -3.68
N GLN A 352 -15.13 24.06 -2.37
CA GLN A 352 -14.19 24.68 -1.43
C GLN A 352 -13.09 23.71 -0.94
N LEU A 353 -13.25 22.41 -1.18
CA LEU A 353 -12.26 21.42 -0.80
C LEU A 353 -10.97 21.63 -1.59
N THR A 354 -9.83 21.48 -0.92
CA THR A 354 -8.51 21.53 -1.53
C THR A 354 -7.70 20.31 -1.15
N PHE A 355 -6.88 19.83 -2.08
CA PHE A 355 -6.10 18.62 -1.97
C PHE A 355 -4.63 18.92 -2.24
N PHE A 356 -3.75 18.41 -1.38
CA PHE A 356 -2.34 18.71 -1.46
C PHE A 356 -1.50 17.41 -1.35
N ASP A 357 -0.69 17.15 -2.38
CA ASP A 357 0.27 16.05 -2.39
C ASP A 357 1.71 16.58 -2.43
N PRO A 358 2.43 16.58 -1.30
CA PRO A 358 3.79 17.14 -1.22
C PRO A 358 4.88 16.21 -1.79
N ALA A 359 4.51 15.14 -2.49
CA ALA A 359 5.41 14.23 -3.22
C ALA A 359 4.63 13.59 -4.37
N CYS A 360 4.04 14.42 -5.24
CA CYS A 360 2.96 14.00 -6.11
C CYS A 360 3.40 13.10 -7.28
N GLY A 361 4.68 13.03 -7.60
CA GLY A 361 5.14 12.29 -8.77
C GLY A 361 4.41 12.76 -10.02
N CYS A 362 3.87 11.81 -10.78
CA CYS A 362 3.02 12.08 -11.94
C CYS A 362 1.56 12.43 -11.59
N GLY A 363 1.26 12.70 -10.32
CA GLY A 363 -0.04 13.20 -9.88
C GLY A 363 -1.12 12.16 -9.65
N ASN A 364 -0.81 10.86 -9.58
CA ASN A 364 -1.81 9.80 -9.50
C ASN A 364 -2.82 9.96 -8.37
N PHE A 365 -2.38 10.33 -7.16
CA PHE A 365 -3.29 10.60 -6.04
C PHE A 365 -4.23 11.76 -6.32
N LEU A 366 -3.72 12.83 -6.94
CA LEU A 366 -4.51 14.01 -7.28
C LEU A 366 -5.52 13.69 -8.39
N VAL A 367 -5.09 12.98 -9.44
CA VAL A 367 -5.93 12.56 -10.58
C VAL A 367 -7.10 11.69 -10.12
N ILE A 368 -6.84 10.66 -9.32
CA ILE A 368 -7.90 9.78 -8.82
C ILE A 368 -8.81 10.53 -7.84
N SER A 369 -8.26 11.34 -6.95
CA SER A 369 -9.06 12.16 -6.04
C SER A 369 -9.96 13.14 -6.80
N TYR A 370 -9.45 13.75 -7.87
CA TYR A 370 -10.21 14.63 -8.75
C TYR A 370 -11.36 13.86 -9.41
N ARG A 371 -11.07 12.71 -10.02
CA ARG A 371 -12.09 11.87 -10.68
C ARG A 371 -13.21 11.48 -9.71
N GLU A 372 -12.87 10.96 -8.54
CA GLU A 372 -13.86 10.54 -7.55
C GLU A 372 -14.72 11.71 -7.05
N LEU A 373 -14.12 12.89 -6.89
CA LEU A 373 -14.85 14.09 -6.48
C LEU A 373 -15.81 14.57 -7.59
N ARG A 374 -15.38 14.52 -8.86
CA ARG A 374 -16.23 14.85 -10.02
C ARG A 374 -17.37 13.83 -10.22
N GLU A 375 -17.13 12.54 -9.95
CA GLU A 375 -18.18 11.51 -9.95
C GLU A 375 -19.22 11.80 -8.86
N LEU A 376 -18.79 12.21 -7.68
CA LEU A 376 -19.69 12.60 -6.61
C LEU A 376 -20.47 13.89 -6.98
N GLU A 377 -19.81 14.87 -7.56
CA GLU A 377 -20.45 16.09 -8.07
C GLU A 377 -21.52 15.76 -9.10
N LEU A 378 -21.24 14.82 -10.04
CA LEU A 378 -22.21 14.36 -11.03
C LEU A 378 -23.45 13.75 -10.37
N LYS A 379 -23.28 12.94 -9.32
CA LYS A 379 -24.40 12.40 -8.52
C LYS A 379 -25.23 13.51 -7.86
N VAL A 380 -24.58 14.54 -7.36
CA VAL A 380 -25.26 15.72 -6.76
C VAL A 380 -26.09 16.45 -7.79
N LEU A 381 -25.54 16.69 -8.98
CA LEU A 381 -26.23 17.36 -10.08
C LEU A 381 -27.42 16.56 -10.58
N ARG A 382 -27.29 15.22 -10.69
CA ARG A 382 -28.42 14.33 -11.01
C ARG A 382 -29.55 14.44 -9.97
N ALA A 383 -29.19 14.33 -8.70
CA ALA A 383 -30.17 14.40 -7.61
C ALA A 383 -30.89 15.76 -7.56
N ASP A 384 -30.20 16.87 -7.80
CA ASP A 384 -30.81 18.21 -7.87
C ASP A 384 -31.75 18.32 -9.08
N HIS A 385 -31.33 17.79 -10.26
CA HIS A 385 -32.18 17.74 -11.46
C HIS A 385 -33.46 16.93 -11.22
N ASP A 386 -33.35 15.76 -10.58
CA ASP A 386 -34.49 14.87 -10.29
C ASP A 386 -35.50 15.51 -9.32
N LEU A 387 -35.04 16.36 -8.41
CA LEU A 387 -35.86 17.12 -7.45
C LEU A 387 -36.41 18.41 -8.03
N SER A 388 -35.95 18.85 -9.23
CA SER A 388 -36.42 20.07 -9.83
C SER A 388 -37.84 19.93 -10.36
N ALA A 389 -38.67 20.99 -10.23
CA ALA A 389 -40.05 21.02 -10.74
C ALA A 389 -40.12 21.00 -12.29
N HIS A 390 -39.04 21.22 -12.99
CA HIS A 390 -38.92 21.34 -14.42
C HIS A 390 -38.34 20.07 -15.07
N LYS A 391 -38.98 18.93 -14.80
CA LYS A 391 -38.63 17.65 -15.46
C LYS A 391 -38.73 17.81 -16.95
N GLY A 392 -37.61 17.88 -17.67
CA GLY A 392 -37.52 17.96 -19.12
C GLY A 392 -37.01 19.29 -19.70
N GLN A 393 -36.79 20.33 -18.90
CA GLN A 393 -36.00 21.48 -19.34
C GLN A 393 -34.54 21.26 -18.96
N LEU A 394 -33.67 21.03 -19.94
CA LEU A 394 -32.24 21.00 -19.81
C LEU A 394 -31.73 22.34 -19.24
N ALA A 395 -30.83 22.30 -18.27
CA ALA A 395 -30.21 23.50 -17.75
C ALA A 395 -29.49 24.25 -18.87
N VAL A 396 -29.80 25.55 -19.03
CA VAL A 396 -29.29 26.38 -20.13
C VAL A 396 -27.79 26.62 -20.03
N ASP A 397 -27.20 26.43 -18.84
CA ASP A 397 -25.76 26.62 -18.59
C ASP A 397 -25.20 25.56 -17.64
N VAL A 398 -24.81 24.41 -18.20
CA VAL A 398 -24.12 23.34 -17.46
C VAL A 398 -22.71 23.80 -17.03
N GLN A 399 -22.08 24.75 -17.75
CA GLN A 399 -20.76 25.29 -17.40
C GLN A 399 -20.75 25.97 -16.03
N GLY A 400 -21.80 26.76 -15.76
CA GLY A 400 -21.97 27.41 -14.46
C GLY A 400 -22.29 26.46 -13.30
N LEU A 401 -22.73 25.20 -13.61
CA LEU A 401 -23.08 24.22 -12.59
C LEU A 401 -21.87 23.43 -12.08
N ILE A 402 -20.82 23.25 -12.90
CA ILE A 402 -19.64 22.50 -12.49
C ILE A 402 -18.79 23.37 -11.57
N GLY A 403 -18.57 22.90 -10.36
CA GLY A 403 -17.85 23.61 -9.33
C GLY A 403 -16.50 23.03 -8.93
N VAL A 404 -16.32 21.73 -9.15
CA VAL A 404 -15.05 21.07 -8.89
C VAL A 404 -14.09 21.30 -10.05
N ASN A 405 -12.92 21.90 -9.77
CA ASN A 405 -11.92 22.30 -10.75
C ASN A 405 -10.53 21.81 -10.38
N VAL A 406 -9.62 21.78 -11.35
CA VAL A 406 -8.24 21.34 -11.15
C VAL A 406 -7.40 22.28 -10.28
N ASP A 407 -7.81 23.56 -10.13
CA ASP A 407 -7.16 24.56 -9.26
C ASP A 407 -7.37 24.32 -7.75
N GLN A 408 -8.18 23.31 -7.39
CA GLN A 408 -8.30 22.78 -6.02
C GLN A 408 -7.19 21.78 -5.67
N PHE A 409 -6.35 21.41 -6.64
CA PHE A 409 -5.36 20.34 -6.51
C PHE A 409 -3.95 20.91 -6.59
N PHE A 410 -3.18 20.65 -5.54
CA PHE A 410 -1.85 21.19 -5.32
C PHE A 410 -0.85 20.06 -5.15
N GLY A 411 0.39 20.27 -5.61
CA GLY A 411 1.44 19.25 -5.47
C GLY A 411 2.83 19.86 -5.44
N ILE A 412 3.76 19.12 -4.86
CA ILE A 412 5.20 19.38 -4.97
C ILE A 412 5.86 18.13 -5.53
N GLU A 413 6.69 18.31 -6.55
CA GLU A 413 7.50 17.24 -7.13
C GLU A 413 8.93 17.76 -7.36
N ILE A 414 9.91 16.95 -6.98
CA ILE A 414 11.33 17.33 -7.08
C ILE A 414 11.84 17.27 -8.52
N GLU A 415 11.34 16.33 -9.30
CA GLU A 415 11.70 16.12 -10.69
C GLU A 415 10.75 16.94 -11.59
N GLU A 416 11.32 17.67 -12.55
CA GLU A 416 10.56 18.57 -13.41
C GLU A 416 9.57 17.80 -14.30
N PHE A 417 10.01 16.70 -14.88
CA PHE A 417 9.22 15.94 -15.83
C PHE A 417 7.96 15.28 -15.19
N PRO A 418 8.02 14.55 -14.06
CA PRO A 418 6.82 14.11 -13.37
C PRO A 418 5.88 15.25 -12.97
N ALA A 419 6.41 16.43 -12.60
CA ALA A 419 5.58 17.58 -12.29
C ALA A 419 4.78 18.05 -13.51
N GLN A 420 5.38 18.06 -14.70
CA GLN A 420 4.69 18.39 -15.95
C GLN A 420 3.62 17.36 -16.31
N ILE A 421 3.93 16.05 -16.13
CA ILE A 421 2.95 14.97 -16.31
C ILE A 421 1.75 15.15 -15.39
N ALA A 422 1.98 15.47 -14.12
CA ALA A 422 0.91 15.65 -13.14
C ALA A 422 -0.07 16.77 -13.57
N GLN A 423 0.45 17.87 -14.12
CA GLN A 423 -0.38 18.93 -14.67
C GLN A 423 -1.22 18.46 -15.86
N VAL A 424 -0.59 17.78 -16.82
CA VAL A 424 -1.26 17.27 -18.02
C VAL A 424 -2.32 16.22 -17.63
N ALA A 425 -1.99 15.29 -16.76
CA ALA A 425 -2.90 14.24 -16.32
C ALA A 425 -4.16 14.81 -15.63
N LEU A 426 -4.01 15.85 -14.81
CA LEU A 426 -5.15 16.55 -14.21
C LEU A 426 -6.04 17.23 -15.25
N TRP A 427 -5.46 17.81 -16.27
CA TRP A 427 -6.25 18.41 -17.37
C TRP A 427 -6.99 17.34 -18.20
N LEU A 428 -6.32 16.21 -18.46
CA LEU A 428 -6.93 15.12 -19.24
C LEU A 428 -8.10 14.50 -18.49
N VAL A 429 -7.98 14.28 -17.18
CA VAL A 429 -9.09 13.76 -16.38
C VAL A 429 -10.23 14.78 -16.25
N ASP A 430 -9.93 16.08 -16.16
CA ASP A 430 -10.96 17.14 -16.20
C ASP A 430 -11.75 17.06 -17.52
N HIS A 431 -11.05 16.95 -18.64
CA HIS A 431 -11.69 16.80 -19.94
C HIS A 431 -12.54 15.53 -20.04
N GLN A 432 -12.05 14.37 -19.59
CA GLN A 432 -12.85 13.12 -19.54
C GLN A 432 -14.13 13.32 -18.71
N MET A 433 -14.02 13.95 -17.53
CA MET A 433 -15.18 14.18 -16.67
C MET A 433 -16.16 15.18 -17.30
N ASN A 434 -15.70 16.17 -18.06
CA ASN A 434 -16.53 17.09 -18.79
C ASN A 434 -17.28 16.39 -19.95
N LEU A 435 -16.65 15.45 -20.64
CA LEU A 435 -17.34 14.60 -21.63
C LEU A 435 -18.44 13.76 -20.98
N ARG A 436 -18.20 13.18 -19.80
CA ARG A 436 -19.22 12.43 -19.05
C ARG A 436 -20.42 13.31 -18.68
N VAL A 437 -20.19 14.52 -18.23
CA VAL A 437 -21.26 15.50 -17.99
C VAL A 437 -22.00 15.81 -19.27
N SER A 438 -21.29 15.95 -20.41
CA SER A 438 -21.90 16.19 -21.72
C SER A 438 -22.84 15.07 -22.15
N VAL A 439 -22.44 13.84 -21.96
CA VAL A 439 -23.26 12.66 -22.27
C VAL A 439 -24.49 12.60 -21.35
N GLU A 440 -24.29 12.85 -20.07
CA GLU A 440 -25.34 12.77 -19.05
C GLU A 440 -26.47 13.78 -19.27
N PHE A 441 -26.10 15.04 -19.59
CA PHE A 441 -27.06 16.13 -19.75
C PHE A 441 -27.41 16.45 -21.22
N GLY A 442 -26.87 15.69 -22.19
CA GLY A 442 -27.16 15.84 -23.61
C GLY A 442 -26.66 17.16 -24.23
N MET A 443 -25.64 17.76 -23.66
CA MET A 443 -25.06 19.04 -24.10
C MET A 443 -23.54 18.88 -24.31
N TYR A 444 -23.02 19.41 -25.43
CA TYR A 444 -21.59 19.43 -25.67
C TYR A 444 -20.91 20.41 -24.71
N PHE A 445 -20.05 19.88 -23.86
CA PHE A 445 -19.31 20.66 -22.87
C PHE A 445 -17.82 20.41 -23.04
N ALA A 446 -17.13 21.32 -23.70
CA ALA A 446 -15.67 21.28 -23.80
C ALA A 446 -15.09 22.53 -23.13
N ARG A 447 -14.33 22.33 -22.07
CA ARG A 447 -13.40 23.35 -21.56
C ARG A 447 -12.07 23.19 -22.28
N ILE A 448 -11.91 23.90 -23.39
CA ILE A 448 -10.60 24.12 -23.98
C ILE A 448 -10.54 25.61 -24.31
N PRO A 449 -9.52 26.29 -23.92
CA PRO A 449 -8.20 25.92 -23.40
C PRO A 449 -8.15 25.93 -21.86
N LEU A 450 -7.10 25.30 -21.32
CA LEU A 450 -6.69 25.10 -19.94
C LEU A 450 -6.69 26.39 -19.10
N ILE A 451 -7.88 26.88 -18.73
CA ILE A 451 -8.07 28.20 -18.07
C ILE A 451 -7.62 28.12 -16.60
N SER A 452 -7.87 26.99 -15.95
CA SER A 452 -7.46 26.74 -14.56
C SER A 452 -6.24 25.82 -14.55
N ALA A 453 -5.18 26.20 -13.85
CA ALA A 453 -3.97 25.40 -13.72
C ALA A 453 -3.94 24.74 -12.33
N PRO A 454 -3.63 23.43 -12.24
CA PRO A 454 -3.35 22.80 -10.96
C PRO A 454 -2.11 23.43 -10.32
N GLY A 455 -2.10 23.53 -9.00
CA GLY A 455 -1.02 24.16 -8.23
C GLY A 455 0.21 23.26 -8.07
N ILE A 456 0.74 22.69 -9.16
CA ILE A 456 1.91 21.82 -9.11
C ILE A 456 3.20 22.63 -9.15
N ARG A 457 4.06 22.43 -8.15
CA ARG A 457 5.33 23.12 -8.00
C ARG A 457 6.50 22.16 -8.17
N ASN A 458 7.42 22.44 -9.10
CA ASN A 458 8.68 21.71 -9.16
C ASN A 458 9.63 22.26 -8.09
N ALA A 459 9.83 21.48 -7.01
CA ALA A 459 10.66 21.86 -5.87
C ALA A 459 10.92 20.66 -4.95
N ASN A 460 11.89 20.80 -4.04
CA ASN A 460 12.11 19.82 -2.98
C ASN A 460 11.20 20.12 -1.78
N ALA A 461 10.24 19.23 -1.50
CA ALA A 461 9.25 19.40 -0.42
C ALA A 461 9.86 19.48 0.99
N LEU A 462 11.07 18.95 1.22
CA LEU A 462 11.75 19.07 2.51
C LEU A 462 12.51 20.41 2.69
N ARG A 463 12.56 21.24 1.65
CA ARG A 463 13.24 22.54 1.65
C ARG A 463 12.29 23.70 1.49
N LEU A 464 11.13 23.49 0.85
CA LEU A 464 10.12 24.49 0.58
C LEU A 464 9.17 24.64 1.77
N ASP A 465 8.76 25.86 2.09
CA ASP A 465 7.60 26.06 2.97
C ASP A 465 6.32 25.71 2.19
N TRP A 466 5.56 24.77 2.69
CA TRP A 466 4.32 24.29 2.05
C TRP A 466 3.26 25.39 1.94
N ASN A 467 3.30 26.39 2.82
CA ASN A 467 2.42 27.54 2.75
C ASN A 467 2.63 28.42 1.51
N GLU A 468 3.80 28.33 0.85
CA GLU A 468 4.04 29.01 -0.42
C GLU A 468 3.30 28.36 -1.60
N VAL A 469 2.90 27.08 -1.44
CA VAL A 469 2.12 26.33 -2.45
C VAL A 469 0.64 26.42 -2.13
N LEU A 470 0.26 26.11 -0.90
CA LEU A 470 -1.10 26.18 -0.39
C LEU A 470 -1.07 26.63 1.08
N PRO A 471 -1.64 27.78 1.46
CA PRO A 471 -1.77 28.15 2.87
C PRO A 471 -2.54 27.10 3.68
N ALA A 472 -2.04 26.75 4.87
CA ALA A 472 -2.58 25.68 5.70
C ALA A 472 -4.08 25.85 6.04
N GLU A 473 -4.52 27.10 6.22
CA GLU A 473 -5.92 27.46 6.51
C GLU A 473 -6.86 27.18 5.32
N ARG A 474 -6.31 27.07 4.11
CA ARG A 474 -7.06 26.76 2.89
C ARG A 474 -6.98 25.27 2.55
N CYS A 475 -6.06 24.53 3.14
CA CYS A 475 -5.89 23.11 2.87
C CYS A 475 -7.02 22.31 3.53
N SER A 476 -7.67 21.39 2.80
CA SER A 476 -8.63 20.45 3.37
C SER A 476 -7.94 19.11 3.66
N TYR A 477 -7.21 18.59 2.70
CA TYR A 477 -6.58 17.27 2.81
C TYR A 477 -5.16 17.25 2.26
N VAL A 478 -4.24 16.68 3.03
CA VAL A 478 -2.89 16.35 2.59
C VAL A 478 -2.84 14.84 2.35
N LEU A 479 -2.33 14.42 1.20
CA LEU A 479 -2.33 12.99 0.83
C LEU A 479 -1.12 12.68 -0.03
N GLY A 480 -0.74 11.39 -0.12
CA GLY A 480 0.34 11.01 -1.04
C GLY A 480 1.10 9.77 -0.62
N ASN A 481 2.08 9.43 -1.45
CA ASN A 481 3.03 8.36 -1.23
C ASN A 481 4.47 8.90 -1.25
N PRO A 482 4.90 9.62 -0.20
CA PRO A 482 6.25 10.17 -0.14
C PRO A 482 7.32 9.08 -0.22
N PRO A 483 8.53 9.38 -0.71
CA PRO A 483 9.58 8.40 -0.84
C PRO A 483 10.04 7.85 0.51
N PHE A 484 10.04 6.53 0.66
CA PHE A 484 10.55 5.84 1.84
C PHE A 484 11.88 5.18 1.54
N LEU A 485 12.87 5.52 2.35
CA LEU A 485 14.24 5.04 2.20
C LEU A 485 14.87 4.88 3.59
N GLY A 486 15.17 3.64 3.96
CA GLY A 486 15.81 3.35 5.24
C GLY A 486 17.13 4.09 5.39
N LYS A 487 17.46 4.52 6.61
CA LYS A 487 18.66 5.29 6.99
C LYS A 487 19.96 4.89 6.27
N GLN A 488 20.18 3.58 6.07
CA GLN A 488 21.40 3.04 5.48
C GLN A 488 21.49 3.26 3.96
N TYR A 489 20.37 3.49 3.30
CA TYR A 489 20.27 3.66 1.86
C TYR A 489 20.16 5.13 1.43
N GLN A 490 19.94 6.05 2.38
CA GLN A 490 19.87 7.48 2.12
C GLN A 490 21.21 8.02 1.64
N THR A 491 21.20 8.78 0.56
CA THR A 491 22.36 9.53 0.06
C THR A 491 22.76 10.64 1.04
N PRO A 492 23.96 11.22 0.92
CA PRO A 492 24.35 12.38 1.73
C PRO A 492 23.40 13.58 1.58
N ALA A 493 22.88 13.84 0.37
CA ALA A 493 21.93 14.92 0.10
C ALA A 493 20.59 14.67 0.82
N GLN A 494 20.03 13.45 0.71
CA GLN A 494 18.80 13.08 1.40
C GLN A 494 18.92 13.14 2.93
N LYS A 495 20.08 12.73 3.47
CA LYS A 495 20.36 12.88 4.90
C LYS A 495 20.41 14.34 5.33
N ALA A 496 20.98 15.21 4.49
CA ALA A 496 21.03 16.66 4.77
C ALA A 496 19.63 17.28 4.71
N ASP A 497 18.79 16.85 3.75
CA ASP A 497 17.41 17.32 3.62
C ASP A 497 16.56 16.89 4.82
N LEU A 498 16.62 15.60 5.19
CA LEU A 498 15.93 15.11 6.39
C LEU A 498 16.42 15.84 7.66
N ALA A 499 17.73 16.04 7.80
CA ALA A 499 18.30 16.72 8.96
C ALA A 499 17.79 18.17 9.12
N ARG A 500 17.46 18.87 8.04
CA ARG A 500 16.82 20.21 8.12
C ARG A 500 15.46 20.15 8.81
N VAL A 501 14.67 19.14 8.48
CA VAL A 501 13.33 18.96 9.04
C VAL A 501 13.37 18.53 10.51
N VAL A 502 14.34 17.67 10.86
CA VAL A 502 14.39 17.02 12.18
C VAL A 502 15.49 17.55 13.09
N HIS A 503 16.05 18.73 12.81
CA HIS A 503 17.19 19.29 13.53
C HIS A 503 16.96 19.48 15.04
N ASP A 504 15.72 19.69 15.43
CA ASP A 504 15.25 19.87 16.81
C ASP A 504 14.82 18.55 17.49
N ILE A 505 14.86 17.41 16.78
CA ILE A 505 14.36 16.13 17.27
C ILE A 505 15.50 15.22 17.72
N LYS A 506 15.55 14.96 19.01
CA LYS A 506 16.59 14.10 19.59
C LYS A 506 16.44 12.66 19.13
N GLY A 507 17.53 12.09 18.61
CA GLY A 507 17.55 10.70 18.15
C GLY A 507 17.08 10.50 16.71
N ALA A 508 16.80 11.56 15.95
CA ALA A 508 16.26 11.51 14.59
C ALA A 508 17.14 10.77 13.56
N GLY A 509 18.43 10.52 13.88
CA GLY A 509 19.33 9.78 12.97
C GLY A 509 18.95 8.31 12.69
N VAL A 510 17.87 7.79 13.27
CA VAL A 510 17.35 6.43 12.97
C VAL A 510 16.18 6.45 12.00
N LEU A 511 15.65 7.63 11.68
CA LEU A 511 14.43 7.80 10.92
C LEU A 511 14.59 7.39 9.45
N ASP A 512 13.54 6.79 8.91
CA ASP A 512 13.32 6.63 7.47
C ASP A 512 13.08 8.00 6.83
N PHE A 513 13.39 8.13 5.55
CA PHE A 513 13.28 9.40 4.81
C PHE A 513 11.84 9.93 4.80
N VAL A 514 10.85 9.04 4.69
CA VAL A 514 9.41 9.39 4.71
C VAL A 514 8.98 10.15 5.98
N CYS A 515 9.70 9.96 7.10
CA CYS A 515 9.38 10.65 8.35
C CYS A 515 9.46 12.17 8.23
N GLY A 516 10.24 12.69 7.28
CA GLY A 516 10.30 14.12 6.97
C GLY A 516 8.93 14.69 6.60
N TRP A 517 8.18 13.98 5.75
CA TRP A 517 6.83 14.39 5.34
C TRP A 517 5.82 14.33 6.47
N TYR A 518 5.88 13.28 7.34
CA TYR A 518 5.02 13.22 8.52
C TYR A 518 5.20 14.41 9.45
N ILE A 519 6.45 14.79 9.71
CA ILE A 519 6.78 15.89 10.60
C ILE A 519 6.39 17.23 9.99
N LEU A 520 6.66 17.45 8.69
CA LEU A 520 6.24 18.66 7.99
C LEU A 520 4.72 18.78 7.92
N ALA A 521 4.02 17.69 7.59
CA ALA A 521 2.55 17.65 7.59
C ALA A 521 2.00 17.97 8.98
N ALA A 522 2.54 17.39 10.04
CA ALA A 522 2.11 17.68 11.41
C ALA A 522 2.33 19.13 11.82
N ARG A 523 3.44 19.74 11.39
CA ARG A 523 3.70 21.20 11.61
C ARG A 523 2.75 22.07 10.79
N TYR A 524 2.51 21.70 9.54
CA TYR A 524 1.63 22.41 8.61
C TYR A 524 0.16 22.35 9.07
N LEU A 525 -0.31 21.19 9.54
CA LEU A 525 -1.69 21.00 10.00
C LEU A 525 -1.97 21.57 11.40
N LYS A 526 -0.95 22.04 12.13
CA LYS A 526 -1.11 22.51 13.50
C LYS A 526 -2.08 23.69 13.58
N GLY A 527 -3.15 23.54 14.33
CA GLY A 527 -4.17 24.59 14.52
C GLY A 527 -5.23 24.66 13.43
N THR A 528 -5.24 23.71 12.49
CA THR A 528 -6.26 23.56 11.45
C THR A 528 -7.15 22.34 11.70
N SER A 529 -8.29 22.25 11.00
CA SER A 529 -9.14 21.06 10.94
C SER A 529 -8.76 20.10 9.80
N SER A 530 -7.71 20.40 9.08
CA SER A 530 -7.23 19.65 7.93
C SER A 530 -6.71 18.27 8.35
N ARG A 531 -6.80 17.31 7.45
CA ARG A 531 -6.36 15.93 7.69
C ARG A 531 -5.29 15.53 6.69
N ALA A 532 -4.35 14.67 7.13
CA ALA A 532 -3.34 14.09 6.27
C ALA A 532 -3.44 12.57 6.25
N ALA A 533 -3.06 11.96 5.13
CA ALA A 533 -2.84 10.52 5.05
C ALA A 533 -1.68 10.21 4.12
N PHE A 534 -0.74 9.39 4.58
CA PHE A 534 0.40 8.96 3.79
C PHE A 534 0.54 7.44 3.75
N VAL A 535 0.97 6.98 2.58
CA VAL A 535 1.58 5.66 2.45
C VAL A 535 3.00 5.72 2.99
N SER A 536 3.43 4.68 3.67
CA SER A 536 4.82 4.57 4.12
C SER A 536 5.24 3.12 4.35
N THR A 537 6.54 2.91 4.50
CA THR A 537 7.04 1.62 4.96
C THR A 537 6.52 1.31 6.37
N ASN A 538 6.25 0.04 6.65
CA ASN A 538 5.81 -0.40 7.98
C ASN A 538 6.86 -0.16 9.08
N SER A 539 8.10 0.18 8.72
CA SER A 539 9.18 0.48 9.66
C SER A 539 8.89 1.66 10.58
N ILE A 540 8.04 2.62 10.16
CA ILE A 540 7.65 3.76 11.00
C ILE A 540 6.78 3.37 12.20
N THR A 541 6.22 2.18 12.18
CA THR A 541 5.38 1.63 13.26
C THR A 541 6.06 0.51 14.03
N GLN A 542 7.38 0.34 13.85
CA GLN A 542 8.16 -0.75 14.41
C GLN A 542 9.54 -0.28 14.88
N GLY A 543 10.07 -0.94 15.90
CA GLY A 543 11.43 -0.72 16.35
C GLY A 543 11.73 0.67 16.91
N GLU A 544 12.97 1.15 16.72
CA GLU A 544 13.48 2.38 17.32
C GLU A 544 12.84 3.67 16.78
N GLN A 545 12.36 3.66 15.56
CA GLN A 545 11.78 4.83 14.90
C GLN A 545 10.47 5.28 15.55
N VAL A 546 9.71 4.33 16.09
CA VAL A 546 8.39 4.60 16.69
C VAL A 546 8.45 5.69 17.76
N ALA A 547 9.37 5.55 18.71
CA ALA A 547 9.46 6.50 19.81
C ALA A 547 9.90 7.90 19.35
N VAL A 548 10.65 8.01 18.26
CA VAL A 548 11.16 9.28 17.72
C VAL A 548 10.06 9.97 16.90
N LEU A 549 9.53 9.30 15.89
CA LEU A 549 8.50 9.88 15.01
C LEU A 549 7.22 10.18 15.78
N TRP A 550 6.66 9.15 16.43
CA TRP A 550 5.36 9.29 17.10
C TRP A 550 5.44 10.10 18.39
N GLY A 551 6.62 10.19 19.02
CA GLY A 551 6.84 11.14 20.09
C GLY A 551 6.73 12.58 19.65
N GLU A 552 7.21 12.90 18.45
CA GLU A 552 7.08 14.23 17.84
C GLU A 552 5.63 14.49 17.37
N MET A 553 4.98 13.50 16.74
CA MET A 553 3.57 13.60 16.36
C MET A 553 2.67 13.91 17.57
N GLN A 554 2.91 13.25 18.72
CA GLN A 554 2.20 13.54 19.96
C GLN A 554 2.50 14.94 20.51
N ARG A 555 3.77 15.38 20.45
CA ARG A 555 4.17 16.74 20.87
C ARG A 555 3.48 17.82 20.04
N LEU A 556 3.19 17.51 18.76
CA LEU A 556 2.44 18.38 17.84
C LEU A 556 0.92 18.20 17.94
N HIS A 557 0.44 17.39 18.89
CA HIS A 557 -0.98 17.07 19.12
C HIS A 557 -1.68 16.43 17.90
N MET A 558 -0.97 15.57 17.18
CA MET A 558 -1.55 14.82 16.07
C MET A 558 -2.15 13.51 16.57
N HIS A 559 -3.37 13.22 16.11
CA HIS A 559 -4.13 12.01 16.41
C HIS A 559 -4.28 11.16 15.16
N THR A 560 -4.11 9.84 15.29
CA THR A 560 -4.37 8.91 14.18
C THR A 560 -5.87 8.68 14.05
N HIS A 561 -6.42 8.92 12.87
CA HIS A 561 -7.85 8.79 12.57
C HIS A 561 -8.19 7.41 12.01
N PHE A 562 -7.36 6.93 11.09
CA PHE A 562 -7.43 5.58 10.56
C PHE A 562 -6.04 5.05 10.24
N ALA A 563 -5.92 3.73 10.13
CA ALA A 563 -4.68 3.11 9.71
C ALA A 563 -4.94 1.80 8.96
N HIS A 564 -4.25 1.60 7.85
CA HIS A 564 -4.04 0.28 7.27
C HIS A 564 -2.80 -0.34 7.90
N ARG A 565 -2.97 -1.48 8.55
CA ARG A 565 -1.84 -2.26 9.09
C ARG A 565 -1.02 -2.83 7.94
N THR A 566 0.10 -3.43 8.24
CA THR A 566 1.04 -3.93 7.23
C THR A 566 0.35 -4.76 6.16
N PHE A 567 0.49 -4.34 4.92
CA PHE A 567 0.06 -5.05 3.71
C PHE A 567 1.16 -5.02 2.66
N GLN A 568 1.04 -5.90 1.67
CA GLN A 568 1.98 -5.94 0.57
C GLN A 568 1.63 -4.89 -0.48
N TRP A 569 2.57 -3.98 -0.75
CA TRP A 569 2.48 -3.07 -1.86
C TRP A 569 2.91 -3.80 -3.13
N THR A 570 1.96 -4.11 -3.99
CA THR A 570 2.24 -4.76 -5.28
C THR A 570 2.41 -3.68 -6.34
N ASN A 571 3.54 -3.70 -7.03
CA ASN A 571 3.68 -3.03 -8.32
C ASN A 571 3.29 -4.03 -9.40
N GLU A 572 2.34 -3.71 -10.23
CA GLU A 572 1.83 -4.57 -11.31
C GLU A 572 2.87 -4.86 -12.39
N ALA A 573 3.94 -4.08 -12.48
CA ALA A 573 5.06 -4.32 -13.38
C ALA A 573 6.05 -5.32 -12.78
N SER A 574 5.93 -6.58 -13.21
CA SER A 574 6.92 -7.69 -13.15
C SER A 574 7.79 -7.86 -11.90
N GLY A 575 7.47 -8.87 -11.07
CA GLY A 575 8.46 -9.81 -10.50
C GLY A 575 9.46 -9.33 -9.46
N LYS A 576 9.43 -8.09 -8.92
CA LYS A 576 10.42 -7.58 -7.94
C LYS A 576 9.88 -7.52 -6.52
N ALA A 577 10.79 -7.60 -5.55
CA ALA A 577 10.52 -7.69 -4.11
C ALA A 577 9.42 -6.73 -3.64
N ALA A 578 8.35 -7.31 -3.11
CA ALA A 578 7.23 -6.58 -2.57
C ALA A 578 7.62 -5.76 -1.34
N VAL A 579 7.21 -4.50 -1.27
CA VAL A 579 7.43 -3.63 -0.12
C VAL A 579 6.27 -3.78 0.85
N HIS A 580 6.57 -3.89 2.15
CA HIS A 580 5.57 -3.92 3.20
C HIS A 580 5.22 -2.51 3.64
N CYS A 581 4.01 -2.08 3.33
CA CYS A 581 3.53 -0.72 3.59
C CYS A 581 2.48 -0.67 4.70
N VAL A 582 2.29 0.52 5.22
CA VAL A 582 1.16 0.95 6.04
C VAL A 582 0.59 2.24 5.44
N ILE A 583 -0.68 2.53 5.70
CA ILE A 583 -1.28 3.83 5.43
C ILE A 583 -1.73 4.39 6.76
N VAL A 584 -1.39 5.65 7.04
CA VAL A 584 -1.78 6.29 8.29
C VAL A 584 -2.42 7.64 8.00
N GLY A 585 -3.68 7.77 8.41
CA GLY A 585 -4.42 9.02 8.37
C GLY A 585 -4.41 9.69 9.73
N PHE A 586 -4.12 11.00 9.78
CA PHE A 586 -3.98 11.76 11.01
C PHE A 586 -4.39 13.23 10.85
N GLY A 587 -4.61 13.90 11.98
CA GLY A 587 -4.93 15.31 12.06
C GLY A 587 -4.85 15.84 13.48
N ALA A 588 -5.11 17.14 13.67
CA ALA A 588 -5.10 17.78 14.99
C ALA A 588 -6.36 17.43 15.81
N GLU A 589 -7.47 17.14 15.16
CA GLU A 589 -8.70 16.71 15.81
C GLU A 589 -8.61 15.26 16.29
N ASP A 590 -9.26 14.92 17.41
CA ASP A 590 -9.34 13.55 17.94
C ASP A 590 -10.74 12.98 17.71
N PRO A 591 -11.04 12.31 16.59
CA PRO A 591 -12.37 11.78 16.32
C PRO A 591 -12.73 10.67 17.32
N ALA A 592 -13.98 10.65 17.74
CA ALA A 592 -14.49 9.68 18.71
C ALA A 592 -14.43 8.24 18.18
N VAL A 593 -14.56 8.07 16.88
CA VAL A 593 -14.50 6.76 16.20
C VAL A 593 -13.35 6.77 15.21
N LYS A 594 -12.53 5.75 15.29
CA LYS A 594 -11.37 5.52 14.44
C LYS A 594 -11.47 4.17 13.76
N THR A 595 -10.75 3.98 12.68
CA THR A 595 -10.81 2.74 11.91
C THR A 595 -9.41 2.14 11.71
N ILE A 596 -9.25 0.86 12.06
CA ILE A 596 -8.08 0.07 11.72
C ILE A 596 -8.49 -0.92 10.63
N TYR A 597 -7.75 -0.91 9.53
CA TYR A 597 -7.88 -1.88 8.45
C TYR A 597 -6.86 -3.00 8.66
N GLU A 598 -7.36 -4.19 8.98
CA GLU A 598 -6.55 -5.37 9.24
C GLU A 598 -6.52 -6.28 8.01
N TYR A 599 -5.39 -6.97 7.83
CA TYR A 599 -5.17 -7.90 6.74
C TYR A 599 -4.86 -9.28 7.34
N GLU A 600 -5.64 -10.29 6.98
CA GLU A 600 -5.35 -11.66 7.35
C GLU A 600 -4.26 -12.27 6.45
N ASP A 601 -4.37 -12.03 5.15
CA ASP A 601 -3.31 -12.17 4.18
C ASP A 601 -2.87 -10.76 3.76
N ILE A 602 -1.58 -10.47 3.87
CA ILE A 602 -1.00 -9.18 3.47
C ILE A 602 -1.23 -8.83 1.99
N LYS A 603 -1.61 -9.81 1.17
CA LYS A 603 -1.99 -9.67 -0.25
C LYS A 603 -3.48 -9.55 -0.46
N GLY A 604 -4.26 -9.90 0.54
CA GLY A 604 -5.70 -9.94 0.48
C GLY A 604 -6.38 -8.59 0.71
N PRO A 605 -7.72 -8.57 0.65
CA PRO A 605 -8.50 -7.39 0.99
C PRO A 605 -8.41 -7.10 2.49
N PRO A 606 -8.47 -5.81 2.89
CA PRO A 606 -8.58 -5.42 4.29
C PRO A 606 -9.99 -5.63 4.82
N HIS A 607 -10.11 -5.81 6.14
CA HIS A 607 -11.37 -5.65 6.86
C HIS A 607 -11.25 -4.52 7.88
N ALA A 608 -12.31 -3.73 8.00
CA ALA A 608 -12.35 -2.56 8.85
C ALA A 608 -12.76 -2.94 10.28
N VAL A 609 -11.97 -2.53 11.25
CA VAL A 609 -12.24 -2.70 12.69
C VAL A 609 -12.38 -1.33 13.33
N THR A 610 -13.47 -1.10 14.03
CA THR A 610 -13.67 0.13 14.78
C THR A 610 -12.77 0.16 16.01
N ALA A 611 -12.05 1.26 16.21
CA ALA A 611 -11.14 1.48 17.31
C ALA A 611 -11.49 2.77 18.07
N LYS A 612 -11.25 2.78 19.37
CA LYS A 612 -11.35 3.99 20.20
C LYS A 612 -10.07 4.82 20.12
N ARG A 613 -8.94 4.14 20.02
CA ARG A 613 -7.60 4.74 19.96
C ARG A 613 -6.76 3.97 18.96
N ILE A 614 -5.91 4.68 18.22
CA ILE A 614 -4.90 4.05 17.38
C ILE A 614 -3.54 4.56 17.85
N ASN A 615 -2.76 3.69 18.47
CA ASN A 615 -1.45 4.05 18.97
C ASN A 615 -0.37 3.98 17.88
N ALA A 616 0.87 4.31 18.24
CA ALA A 616 2.03 4.30 17.35
C ALA A 616 2.35 2.94 16.69
N TYR A 617 1.81 1.85 17.20
CA TYR A 617 1.96 0.48 16.68
C TYR A 617 0.74 0.04 15.87
N LEU A 618 -0.17 0.96 15.55
CA LEU A 618 -1.42 0.75 14.81
C LEU A 618 -2.34 -0.31 15.44
N VAL A 619 -2.52 -0.24 16.75
CA VAL A 619 -3.46 -1.10 17.50
C VAL A 619 -4.35 -0.24 18.38
N ASP A 620 -5.58 -0.76 18.69
CA ASP A 620 -6.50 -0.11 19.61
C ASP A 620 -6.03 -0.30 21.06
N ALA A 621 -5.13 0.57 21.47
CA ALA A 621 -4.53 0.55 22.81
C ALA A 621 -4.10 1.97 23.23
N PRO A 622 -3.83 2.20 24.52
CA PRO A 622 -3.25 3.46 24.99
C PRO A 622 -1.94 3.79 24.28
N ASN A 623 -1.65 5.09 24.14
CA ASN A 623 -0.40 5.57 23.55
C ASN A 623 0.77 5.29 24.50
N VAL A 624 1.52 4.22 24.21
CA VAL A 624 2.76 3.86 24.88
C VAL A 624 3.88 3.92 23.86
N LEU A 625 4.91 4.71 24.15
CA LEU A 625 6.10 4.82 23.30
C LEU A 625 7.26 4.10 23.98
N LEU A 626 7.72 3.03 23.36
CA LEU A 626 8.86 2.26 23.85
C LEU A 626 10.14 2.87 23.32
N LYS A 627 10.89 3.50 24.23
CA LYS A 627 12.21 4.07 23.90
C LYS A 627 13.28 3.00 24.09
N LYS A 628 14.27 3.02 23.20
CA LYS A 628 15.48 2.21 23.36
C LYS A 628 16.15 2.52 24.70
N ARG A 629 16.50 1.48 25.44
CA ARG A 629 17.21 1.55 26.71
C ARG A 629 18.52 0.79 26.62
N ARG A 630 19.55 1.34 27.23
CA ARG A 630 20.84 0.64 27.42
C ARG A 630 20.85 -0.21 28.66
N ILE A 631 20.06 0.17 29.65
CA ILE A 631 19.98 -0.50 30.97
C ILE A 631 18.56 -1.03 31.11
N PRO A 632 18.37 -2.32 31.46
CA PRO A 632 17.05 -2.90 31.73
C PRO A 632 16.33 -2.15 32.87
N ILE A 633 14.98 -2.26 32.88
CA ILE A 633 14.14 -1.65 33.93
C ILE A 633 14.33 -2.37 35.27
N CYS A 634 14.63 -3.66 35.24
CA CYS A 634 14.83 -4.52 36.41
C CYS A 634 16.18 -5.24 36.34
N ALA A 635 16.60 -5.81 37.42
CA ALA A 635 17.85 -6.58 37.52
C ALA A 635 17.65 -7.93 36.77
N VAL A 636 18.07 -7.98 35.54
CA VAL A 636 18.04 -9.16 34.67
C VAL A 636 19.37 -9.31 33.95
N PRO A 637 19.76 -10.53 33.54
CA PRO A 637 20.95 -10.72 32.73
C PRO A 637 20.85 -10.02 31.37
N ASP A 638 22.00 -9.53 30.89
CA ASP A 638 22.06 -8.85 29.58
C ASP A 638 21.90 -9.83 28.43
N VAL A 639 21.06 -9.45 27.43
CA VAL A 639 20.98 -10.13 26.15
C VAL A 639 22.02 -9.53 25.21
N THR A 640 23.00 -10.33 24.80
CA THR A 640 24.10 -9.90 23.93
C THR A 640 24.07 -10.61 22.59
N TYR A 641 24.66 -10.00 21.56
CA TYR A 641 24.84 -10.68 20.27
C TYR A 641 25.89 -11.79 20.35
N GLY A 642 25.77 -12.82 19.55
CA GLY A 642 26.80 -13.83 19.40
C GLY A 642 28.08 -13.31 18.76
N SER A 643 29.08 -14.19 18.67
CA SER A 643 30.40 -13.89 18.13
C SER A 643 30.38 -13.70 16.62
N LYS A 644 31.10 -12.68 16.11
CA LYS A 644 31.14 -12.33 14.69
C LYS A 644 32.46 -12.74 14.06
N PRO A 645 32.47 -13.65 13.06
CA PRO A 645 33.72 -14.11 12.46
C PRO A 645 34.37 -13.04 11.57
N THR A 646 33.68 -12.41 10.65
CA THR A 646 34.19 -11.50 9.60
C THR A 646 35.44 -12.10 8.93
N ASP A 647 35.25 -13.26 8.30
CA ASP A 647 36.32 -14.18 7.92
C ASP A 647 36.27 -14.58 6.42
N GLY A 648 35.31 -14.06 5.66
CA GLY A 648 35.06 -14.49 4.26
C GLY A 648 34.71 -15.98 4.13
N GLY A 649 34.27 -16.62 5.22
CA GLY A 649 33.98 -18.04 5.28
C GLY A 649 35.16 -18.95 5.61
N SER A 650 36.35 -18.37 5.84
CA SER A 650 37.58 -19.17 6.01
C SER A 650 37.71 -19.80 7.42
N LEU A 651 37.11 -19.22 8.47
CA LEU A 651 37.08 -19.84 9.81
C LEU A 651 35.87 -20.71 10.05
N LEU A 652 34.87 -20.63 9.19
CA LEU A 652 33.68 -21.48 9.25
C LEU A 652 33.86 -22.71 8.35
N LEU A 653 33.36 -23.85 8.82
CA LEU A 653 33.55 -25.14 8.15
C LEU A 653 32.20 -25.86 8.04
N ASN A 654 31.93 -26.46 6.88
CA ASN A 654 30.92 -27.50 6.78
C ASN A 654 31.50 -28.85 7.26
N SER A 655 30.68 -29.89 7.34
CA SER A 655 31.12 -31.20 7.84
C SER A 655 32.21 -31.82 6.98
N ALA A 656 32.16 -31.71 5.66
CA ALA A 656 33.16 -32.22 4.74
C ALA A 656 34.51 -31.50 4.88
N GLU A 657 34.47 -30.17 5.00
CA GLU A 657 35.68 -29.36 5.22
C GLU A 657 36.33 -29.64 6.57
N LYS A 658 35.50 -29.84 7.63
CA LYS A 658 35.97 -30.27 8.95
C LYS A 658 36.71 -31.60 8.87
N ASP A 659 36.09 -32.61 8.24
CA ASP A 659 36.65 -33.93 8.15
C ASP A 659 37.94 -33.98 7.30
N ALA A 660 37.96 -33.21 6.20
CA ALA A 660 39.16 -33.01 5.39
C ALA A 660 40.30 -32.33 6.17
N LEU A 661 39.97 -31.31 6.96
CA LEU A 661 40.97 -30.61 7.79
C LEU A 661 41.53 -31.52 8.90
N ILE A 662 40.68 -32.27 9.61
CA ILE A 662 41.13 -33.21 10.65
C ILE A 662 41.99 -34.32 10.04
N LYS A 663 41.64 -34.80 8.82
CA LYS A 663 42.41 -35.80 8.11
C LYS A 663 43.82 -35.25 7.73
N ALA A 664 43.91 -34.02 7.30
CA ALA A 664 45.17 -33.38 6.94
C ALA A 664 46.00 -32.98 8.17
N GLU A 665 45.36 -32.49 9.22
CA GLU A 665 45.95 -31.95 10.45
C GLU A 665 45.18 -32.43 11.69
N PRO A 666 45.41 -33.62 12.19
CA PRO A 666 44.67 -34.17 13.34
C PRO A 666 44.72 -33.30 14.58
N GLN A 667 45.83 -32.56 14.81
CA GLN A 667 45.97 -31.60 15.89
C GLN A 667 45.01 -30.40 15.84
N ALA A 668 44.36 -30.13 14.69
CA ALA A 668 43.38 -29.09 14.54
C ALA A 668 42.03 -29.42 15.23
N GLU A 669 41.74 -30.73 15.45
CA GLU A 669 40.47 -31.18 16.01
C GLU A 669 40.14 -30.50 17.35
N LYS A 670 41.12 -30.29 18.23
CA LYS A 670 40.94 -29.62 19.53
C LYS A 670 40.50 -28.17 19.43
N TRP A 671 40.68 -27.52 18.27
CA TRP A 671 40.31 -26.14 17.98
C TRP A 671 39.01 -25.99 17.16
N ILE A 672 38.41 -27.09 16.80
CA ILE A 672 37.14 -27.10 16.08
C ILE A 672 35.99 -27.17 17.07
N ARG A 673 35.05 -26.23 16.93
CA ARG A 673 33.86 -26.15 17.79
C ARG A 673 32.61 -26.16 16.89
N LYS A 674 31.51 -26.65 17.46
CA LYS A 674 30.18 -26.51 16.81
C LYS A 674 29.82 -25.05 16.77
N PHE A 675 29.38 -24.54 15.61
CA PHE A 675 28.93 -23.18 15.38
C PHE A 675 27.44 -23.14 15.07
N LEU A 676 26.69 -22.28 15.73
CA LEU A 676 25.27 -22.09 15.47
C LEU A 676 25.01 -20.63 15.04
N GLY A 677 24.75 -20.42 13.75
CA GLY A 677 24.02 -19.29 13.24
C GLY A 677 22.52 -19.46 13.45
N ALA A 678 21.70 -18.53 12.98
CA ALA A 678 20.24 -18.63 13.07
C ALA A 678 19.70 -19.77 12.22
N ASP A 679 20.26 -19.96 11.03
CA ASP A 679 19.85 -21.02 10.11
C ASP A 679 20.17 -22.42 10.67
N GLU A 680 21.38 -22.61 11.18
CA GLU A 680 21.81 -23.86 11.80
C GLU A 680 20.93 -24.24 12.99
N PHE A 681 20.57 -23.25 13.81
CA PHE A 681 19.71 -23.49 14.97
C PHE A 681 18.26 -23.79 14.58
N ILE A 682 17.69 -23.04 13.65
CA ILE A 682 16.26 -23.15 13.27
C ILE A 682 16.01 -24.44 12.47
N ASN A 683 16.93 -24.77 11.55
CA ASN A 683 16.79 -25.91 10.62
C ASN A 683 17.53 -27.17 11.08
N ASN A 684 18.15 -27.11 12.29
CA ASN A 684 18.92 -28.21 12.86
C ASN A 684 20.03 -28.74 11.93
N THR A 685 20.71 -27.83 11.25
CA THR A 685 21.84 -28.16 10.38
C THR A 685 23.15 -28.06 11.18
N THR A 686 24.20 -28.72 10.70
CA THR A 686 25.48 -28.77 11.40
C THR A 686 26.49 -27.89 10.70
N ARG A 687 27.12 -26.99 11.46
CA ARG A 687 28.23 -26.17 11.03
C ARG A 687 29.30 -26.11 12.11
N TRP A 688 30.55 -25.90 11.73
CA TRP A 688 31.71 -25.89 12.61
C TRP A 688 32.49 -24.60 12.43
N CYS A 689 33.36 -24.30 13.37
CA CYS A 689 34.31 -23.19 13.24
C CYS A 689 35.67 -23.54 13.84
N LEU A 690 36.69 -22.90 13.34
CA LEU A 690 37.98 -22.83 13.95
C LEU A 690 37.92 -21.78 15.07
N TRP A 691 37.95 -22.23 16.32
CA TRP A 691 37.93 -21.39 17.52
C TRP A 691 39.31 -21.34 18.14
N LEU A 692 40.14 -20.38 17.68
CA LEU A 692 41.58 -20.28 18.01
C LEU A 692 41.85 -19.30 19.14
N VAL A 693 40.90 -19.02 20.03
CA VAL A 693 41.01 -17.98 21.08
C VAL A 693 42.22 -18.25 22.00
N ASP A 694 42.41 -19.51 22.43
CA ASP A 694 43.48 -19.92 23.32
C ASP A 694 44.62 -20.65 22.60
N CYS A 695 44.64 -20.60 21.27
CA CYS A 695 45.65 -21.21 20.44
C CYS A 695 46.89 -20.33 20.38
N SER A 696 48.03 -20.88 20.76
CA SER A 696 49.27 -20.13 20.67
C SER A 696 49.70 -19.87 19.21
N PRO A 697 50.38 -18.77 18.91
CA PRO A 697 50.92 -18.53 17.57
C PRO A 697 51.85 -19.62 17.09
N ARG A 698 52.49 -20.33 17.99
CA ARG A 698 53.36 -21.48 17.72
C ARG A 698 52.52 -22.67 17.21
N ASP A 699 51.41 -22.94 17.89
CA ASP A 699 50.52 -24.06 17.51
C ASP A 699 49.86 -23.82 16.15
N VAL A 700 49.44 -22.58 15.89
CA VAL A 700 48.87 -22.21 14.57
C VAL A 700 49.87 -22.44 13.43
N ARG A 701 51.17 -22.13 13.67
CA ARG A 701 52.26 -22.37 12.69
C ARG A 701 52.54 -23.85 12.41
N LEU A 702 52.21 -24.71 13.38
CA LEU A 702 52.33 -26.17 13.22
C LEU A 702 51.17 -26.78 12.45
N MET A 703 50.18 -25.96 12.04
CA MET A 703 49.01 -26.37 11.31
C MET A 703 48.93 -25.58 9.96
N PRO A 704 49.61 -25.99 8.90
CA PRO A 704 49.70 -25.28 7.62
C PRO A 704 48.34 -25.01 6.98
N GLU A 705 47.41 -25.95 7.04
CA GLU A 705 46.07 -25.76 6.45
C GLU A 705 45.22 -24.76 7.25
N VAL A 706 45.32 -24.79 8.57
CA VAL A 706 44.74 -23.74 9.45
C VAL A 706 45.40 -22.39 9.15
N MET A 707 46.71 -22.34 8.97
CA MET A 707 47.45 -21.12 8.65
C MET A 707 47.02 -20.50 7.32
N LYS A 708 46.77 -21.31 6.28
CA LYS A 708 46.21 -20.84 4.99
C LYS A 708 44.87 -20.15 5.18
N ARG A 709 43.97 -20.73 5.97
CA ARG A 709 42.67 -20.15 6.30
C ARG A 709 42.82 -18.83 7.06
N VAL A 710 43.71 -18.75 8.05
CA VAL A 710 44.03 -17.53 8.78
C VAL A 710 44.61 -16.43 7.88
N GLN A 711 45.44 -16.80 6.90
CA GLN A 711 45.98 -15.86 5.91
C GLN A 711 44.89 -15.32 4.99
N ALA A 712 43.96 -16.16 4.53
CA ALA A 712 42.81 -15.74 3.74
C ALA A 712 41.90 -14.74 4.50
N VAL A 713 41.71 -14.95 5.80
CA VAL A 713 41.00 -13.97 6.67
C VAL A 713 41.72 -12.64 6.69
N ARG A 714 43.04 -12.65 6.80
CA ARG A 714 43.84 -11.41 6.82
C ARG A 714 43.71 -10.64 5.52
N GLU A 715 43.81 -11.30 4.39
CA GLU A 715 43.68 -10.70 3.08
C GLU A 715 42.29 -10.09 2.88
N MET A 716 41.25 -10.83 3.21
CA MET A 716 39.89 -10.36 3.15
C MET A 716 39.67 -9.12 4.02
N ARG A 717 40.16 -9.11 5.27
CA ARG A 717 40.01 -7.96 6.17
C ARG A 717 40.79 -6.75 5.68
N LEU A 718 42.00 -6.92 5.11
CA LEU A 718 42.77 -5.83 4.52
C LEU A 718 42.09 -5.20 3.29
N ALA A 719 41.38 -6.01 2.50
CA ALA A 719 40.61 -5.55 1.35
C ALA A 719 39.28 -4.85 1.71
N SER A 720 38.89 -4.84 2.97
CA SER A 720 37.64 -4.23 3.44
C SER A 720 37.66 -2.70 3.30
N THR A 721 36.52 -2.09 2.99
CA THR A 721 36.33 -0.62 3.04
C THR A 721 36.18 -0.07 4.46
N ASP A 722 35.91 -0.93 5.44
CA ASP A 722 35.76 -0.55 6.84
C ASP A 722 37.12 -0.50 7.55
N LYS A 723 37.51 0.68 8.01
CA LYS A 723 38.78 0.93 8.71
C LYS A 723 39.02 0.03 9.93
N GLN A 724 37.94 -0.24 10.70
CA GLN A 724 38.10 -1.11 11.87
C GLN A 724 38.38 -2.56 11.46
N THR A 725 37.74 -3.04 10.42
CA THR A 725 37.98 -4.37 9.85
C THR A 725 39.42 -4.49 9.32
N GLN A 726 39.96 -3.44 8.69
CA GLN A 726 41.36 -3.40 8.26
C GLN A 726 42.34 -3.49 9.44
N ILE A 727 42.06 -2.77 10.54
CA ILE A 727 42.88 -2.85 11.78
C ILE A 727 42.82 -4.27 12.35
N ASP A 728 41.66 -4.89 12.37
CA ASP A 728 41.44 -6.24 12.91
C ASP A 728 42.08 -7.34 12.02
N ALA A 729 42.64 -7.01 10.86
CA ALA A 729 43.46 -7.92 10.06
C ALA A 729 44.74 -8.40 10.81
N GLY A 730 45.22 -7.62 11.79
CA GLY A 730 46.32 -8.03 12.69
C GLY A 730 45.93 -9.17 13.65
N LYS A 731 44.63 -9.50 13.77
CA LYS A 731 44.11 -10.58 14.63
C LYS A 731 43.34 -11.61 13.79
N SER A 732 43.85 -11.98 12.65
CA SER A 732 43.16 -12.82 11.66
C SER A 732 42.88 -14.26 12.09
N SER A 733 43.57 -14.77 13.10
CA SER A 733 43.28 -16.07 13.74
C SER A 733 42.05 -16.05 14.63
N LEU A 734 41.53 -14.87 14.99
CA LEU A 734 40.41 -14.71 15.89
C LEU A 734 39.17 -14.18 15.15
N PHE A 735 38.00 -14.50 15.64
CA PHE A 735 36.78 -13.80 15.28
C PHE A 735 36.90 -12.30 15.55
N GLN A 736 36.39 -11.48 14.69
CA GLN A 736 36.44 -10.02 14.83
C GLN A 736 35.80 -9.55 16.16
N LYS A 737 34.71 -10.19 16.56
CA LYS A 737 34.09 -9.98 17.88
C LYS A 737 33.89 -11.32 18.56
N ILE A 738 34.46 -11.46 19.73
CA ILE A 738 34.36 -12.62 20.61
C ILE A 738 33.43 -12.25 21.75
N ARG A 739 32.33 -12.99 21.90
CA ARG A 739 31.30 -12.75 22.92
C ARG A 739 30.81 -14.04 23.56
N GLN A 740 31.46 -15.16 23.26
CA GLN A 740 31.10 -16.48 23.79
C GLN A 740 31.17 -16.49 25.31
N PRO A 741 30.10 -16.85 26.04
CA PRO A 741 30.12 -16.99 27.48
C PRO A 741 30.89 -18.25 27.91
N SER A 742 31.45 -18.23 29.12
CA SER A 742 32.08 -19.40 29.74
C SER A 742 31.09 -20.37 30.38
N THR A 743 29.82 -19.98 30.45
CA THR A 743 28.71 -20.72 31.06
C THR A 743 27.71 -21.16 30.00
N ASN A 744 26.74 -21.97 30.42
CA ASN A 744 25.57 -22.27 29.54
C ASN A 744 24.79 -21.01 29.24
N TYR A 745 24.17 -20.97 28.08
CA TYR A 745 23.39 -19.82 27.63
C TYR A 745 22.13 -20.22 26.88
N LEU A 746 21.16 -19.29 26.82
CA LEU A 746 19.97 -19.42 25.99
C LEU A 746 20.25 -18.71 24.67
N LEU A 747 20.14 -19.44 23.56
CA LEU A 747 20.29 -18.93 22.22
C LEU A 747 18.95 -18.40 21.72
N ILE A 748 18.96 -17.22 21.08
CA ILE A 748 17.81 -16.49 20.57
C ILE A 748 18.10 -16.07 19.13
N PRO A 749 17.51 -16.71 18.10
CA PRO A 749 17.68 -16.26 16.72
C PRO A 749 17.18 -14.82 16.52
N LEU A 750 17.98 -14.01 15.82
CA LEU A 750 17.58 -12.62 15.51
C LEU A 750 16.41 -12.54 14.53
N HIS A 751 16.27 -13.53 13.66
CA HIS A 751 15.18 -13.58 12.67
C HIS A 751 14.39 -14.87 12.85
N SER A 752 13.07 -14.75 12.80
CA SER A 752 12.15 -15.88 12.85
C SER A 752 10.98 -15.65 11.91
N SER A 753 10.42 -16.74 11.35
CA SER A 753 9.24 -16.69 10.49
C SER A 753 8.05 -16.10 11.23
N GLU A 754 7.27 -15.28 10.55
CA GLU A 754 5.98 -14.74 11.00
C GLU A 754 4.93 -15.83 11.30
N ASN A 755 5.07 -16.99 10.65
CA ASN A 755 4.18 -18.12 10.83
C ASN A 755 4.44 -18.90 12.12
N ARG A 756 5.54 -18.62 12.86
CA ARG A 756 5.81 -19.26 14.14
C ARG A 756 5.01 -18.60 15.25
N GLN A 757 4.32 -19.40 16.04
CA GLN A 757 3.58 -18.89 17.20
C GLN A 757 4.52 -18.33 18.28
N TYR A 758 5.71 -18.93 18.45
CA TYR A 758 6.71 -18.53 19.45
C TYR A 758 8.08 -18.36 18.80
N VAL A 759 8.89 -17.44 19.33
CA VAL A 759 10.30 -17.33 18.95
C VAL A 759 11.01 -18.63 19.36
N PRO A 760 11.74 -19.27 18.45
CA PRO A 760 12.49 -20.48 18.79
C PRO A 760 13.66 -20.11 19.71
N LEU A 761 13.71 -20.71 20.87
CA LEU A 761 14.77 -20.54 21.86
C LEU A 761 15.35 -21.91 22.24
N GLY A 762 16.63 -21.96 22.61
CA GLY A 762 17.25 -23.22 23.04
C GLY A 762 18.46 -23.00 23.93
N PHE A 763 18.61 -23.90 24.91
CA PHE A 763 19.81 -23.90 25.74
C PHE A 763 20.98 -24.52 24.97
N CYS A 764 22.13 -23.87 25.09
CA CYS A 764 23.41 -24.32 24.58
C CYS A 764 24.46 -24.29 25.69
N ASN A 765 25.42 -25.20 25.60
CA ASN A 765 26.59 -25.16 26.49
C ASN A 765 27.68 -24.23 25.93
N SER A 766 28.65 -23.88 26.72
CA SER A 766 29.75 -22.96 26.37
C SER A 766 30.65 -23.47 25.22
N GLU A 767 30.64 -24.79 24.92
CA GLU A 767 31.43 -25.39 23.83
C GLU A 767 30.81 -25.14 22.44
N VAL A 768 29.52 -24.75 22.37
CA VAL A 768 28.85 -24.41 21.15
C VAL A 768 28.97 -22.91 20.93
N ILE A 769 29.62 -22.53 19.84
CA ILE A 769 29.85 -21.10 19.53
C ILE A 769 28.60 -20.47 18.94
N CYS A 770 28.10 -19.42 19.61
CA CYS A 770 26.95 -18.67 19.13
C CYS A 770 27.41 -17.64 18.10
N GLY A 771 26.84 -17.71 16.87
CA GLY A 771 27.09 -16.78 15.78
C GLY A 771 26.27 -15.47 15.93
N ASN A 772 26.75 -14.40 15.33
CA ASN A 772 26.15 -13.04 15.41
C ASN A 772 24.79 -12.88 14.73
N ALA A 773 24.29 -13.92 14.06
CA ALA A 773 22.90 -14.01 13.61
C ALA A 773 21.93 -14.38 14.74
N ASN A 774 22.45 -14.62 15.93
CA ASN A 774 21.71 -14.89 17.17
C ASN A 774 22.07 -13.87 18.24
N SER A 775 21.16 -13.69 19.19
CA SER A 775 21.47 -13.18 20.53
C SER A 775 21.60 -14.34 21.50
N MET A 776 22.20 -14.08 22.63
CA MET A 776 22.38 -15.05 23.71
C MET A 776 22.18 -14.40 25.07
N LEU A 777 21.64 -15.17 26.01
CA LEU A 777 21.48 -14.83 27.40
C LEU A 777 22.30 -15.79 28.21
N ALA A 778 23.45 -15.33 28.76
CA ALA A 778 24.33 -16.12 29.63
C ALA A 778 23.63 -16.42 30.96
N ASP A 779 23.96 -17.55 31.59
CA ASP A 779 23.42 -18.00 32.87
C ASP A 779 21.88 -18.09 32.92
N ALA A 780 21.26 -18.27 31.77
CA ALA A 780 19.81 -18.41 31.67
C ALA A 780 19.31 -19.66 32.37
N THR A 781 18.23 -19.51 33.12
CA THR A 781 17.52 -20.60 33.77
C THR A 781 16.19 -20.92 33.09
N LEU A 782 15.51 -21.97 33.51
CA LEU A 782 14.15 -22.29 33.05
C LEU A 782 13.16 -21.15 33.31
N PHE A 783 13.41 -20.30 34.31
CA PHE A 783 12.60 -19.11 34.58
C PHE A 783 12.68 -18.11 33.41
N HIS A 784 13.90 -17.80 32.95
CA HIS A 784 14.12 -16.91 31.82
C HIS A 784 13.52 -17.47 30.54
N PHE A 785 13.70 -18.78 30.30
CA PHE A 785 13.10 -19.47 29.16
C PHE A 785 11.58 -19.39 29.21
N GLY A 786 10.95 -19.65 30.36
CA GLY A 786 9.50 -19.59 30.53
C GLY A 786 8.93 -18.20 30.26
N ILE A 787 9.61 -17.14 30.73
CA ILE A 787 9.20 -15.76 30.45
C ILE A 787 9.31 -15.44 28.97
N MET A 788 10.44 -15.75 28.33
CA MET A 788 10.71 -15.41 26.93
C MET A 788 9.86 -16.23 25.94
N THR A 789 9.40 -17.41 26.34
CA THR A 789 8.46 -18.23 25.56
C THR A 789 7.01 -17.96 25.90
N SER A 790 6.72 -17.09 26.89
CA SER A 790 5.34 -16.76 27.25
C SER A 790 4.58 -16.09 26.09
N ALA A 791 3.26 -16.28 26.06
CA ALA A 791 2.39 -15.62 25.10
C ALA A 791 2.49 -14.10 25.18
N MET A 792 2.63 -13.54 26.40
CA MET A 792 2.78 -12.10 26.63
C MET A 792 4.08 -11.55 26.01
N HIS A 793 5.23 -12.20 26.25
CA HIS A 793 6.49 -11.77 25.66
C HIS A 793 6.47 -11.85 24.13
N ASN A 794 5.92 -12.93 23.58
CA ASN A 794 5.81 -13.09 22.12
C ASN A 794 4.85 -12.07 21.51
N ALA A 795 3.73 -11.76 22.15
CA ALA A 795 2.82 -10.69 21.72
C ALA A 795 3.53 -9.33 21.74
N PHE A 796 4.24 -9.00 22.82
CA PHE A 796 5.01 -7.77 22.93
C PHE A 796 6.08 -7.67 21.83
N MET A 797 6.86 -8.72 21.61
CA MET A 797 7.87 -8.78 20.55
C MET A 797 7.29 -8.55 19.16
N ARG A 798 6.15 -9.15 18.84
CA ARG A 798 5.50 -9.01 17.53
C ARG A 798 5.10 -7.58 17.19
N PHE A 799 4.77 -6.78 18.19
CA PHE A 799 4.39 -5.37 18.00
C PHE A 799 5.57 -4.41 18.06
N THR A 800 6.59 -4.70 18.88
CA THR A 800 7.64 -3.75 19.20
C THR A 800 8.94 -3.97 18.43
N CYS A 801 9.21 -5.20 18.00
CA CYS A 801 10.41 -5.52 17.23
C CYS A 801 10.26 -5.13 15.76
N GLY A 802 11.36 -4.75 15.12
CA GLY A 802 11.41 -4.54 13.69
C GLY A 802 11.16 -5.83 12.91
N ARG A 803 10.97 -5.69 11.60
CA ARG A 803 10.85 -6.83 10.67
C ARG A 803 11.93 -6.76 9.59
N LEU A 804 12.27 -7.91 9.04
CA LEU A 804 13.00 -8.05 7.80
C LEU A 804 12.06 -8.76 6.82
N GLU A 805 11.53 -8.04 5.85
CA GLU A 805 10.37 -8.46 5.06
C GLU A 805 9.17 -8.75 5.99
N SER A 806 8.58 -9.96 5.95
CA SER A 806 7.54 -10.41 6.88
C SER A 806 8.08 -10.94 8.21
N ARG A 807 9.34 -11.42 8.23
CA ARG A 807 9.98 -12.11 9.36
C ARG A 807 10.23 -11.17 10.54
N PHE A 808 9.95 -11.64 11.74
CA PHE A 808 10.27 -10.89 12.96
C PHE A 808 11.78 -10.78 13.17
N ARG A 809 12.26 -9.57 13.50
CA ARG A 809 13.62 -9.31 13.89
C ARG A 809 13.66 -9.05 15.39
N TYR A 810 14.02 -10.06 16.17
CA TYR A 810 14.16 -9.94 17.60
C TYR A 810 15.23 -8.89 17.97
N SER A 811 14.92 -7.97 18.87
CA SER A 811 15.84 -6.92 19.32
C SER A 811 16.28 -7.18 20.76
N ASN A 812 17.53 -6.99 21.02
CA ASN A 812 18.12 -7.06 22.36
C ASN A 812 18.14 -5.68 23.08
N THR A 813 17.39 -4.67 22.55
CA THR A 813 17.40 -3.31 23.10
C THR A 813 16.00 -2.79 23.38
#